data_d6f5582c3295acd7ef3db14fea658d55
#
_entry.id   d6f5582c3295acd7ef3db14fea658d55
#
_cell.length_a   1.000
_cell.length_b   1.000
_cell.length_c   1.000
_cell.angle_alpha   90.00
_cell.angle_beta   90.00
_cell.angle_gamma   90.00
#
_symmetry.space_group_name_H-M   'P 1'
#
loop_
_entity.id
_entity.type
_entity.pdbx_description
1 polymer ?
#
loop_
_entity_poly.entity_id
_entity_poly.type
_entity_poly.pdbx_seq_one_letter_code
_entity_poly.pdbx_strand_id
1 'polypeptide(L)'
;LYSSIFFLKLNSAFPRRLRLSEIIVQIVKSAPKGRFQGLKRDYQVEDVLKLRGSIEIEYTLATRGANKLWQLLHTEPFVPALGAQTGNQAVQMVRAGLKAIYLSGWQVAADANTAGDMYPDQSLYPANSGPELCRRINRSFRRADQVDAVEAEDYMAQRDWYAPIVADAEAGFGGALNCFELMKAYIEAGAAGVHFEDQLGSEKKCGHMGGKVLIPTAQHIRHLNAARLAADVCGTPTIIVARTDAESSRLLTSDVDERDHPFIDRQAGRTIEGFHSHPTIADAKEFAEGVRKAYPDKMFAYNCSPSFNWKKHLSTAQLEKFQKELGALGFKYQFITLAGFHANSFSMFDLARNYKQTGMLAYSMLQELEFESERHGYSAVKHQREVGTGYFDHISNAVTGGQSSTTALSGSTEEAQFRTETASSADEEILTLTAQTMDGDETILTPDALRFIKELNKQFDDRRIQLLNKRVQVQHEINEGSWFPDFSTTTADIREDKGWRGAKIPHDLQDRRVEITGPTDRKMIINALNSGANVFMADFEDSNTPSWRNQLDGQINLYDAVRNNISYVHPSMKKEYKLNKSVAVLLVRPRGWHLPEKHVLIHNKPTSGSLFDFGLFVYHNAKVLLEKGSGPYFYLPKLQSAEEAKLWADVFAYSEKRLGLSKGAIKCTVLIEHLLASFQMNEIIYALKDYIVGLNCGRWDYIFSYIKTFQNHRKYLLPDRFQIGMTAPFMRAYSLLCIQTCHQRGIHAMGGMAAQIPIKNDDVRTSFTNTNGRAFAVVHLRIVRKARQVAKQEVLAGFGKNHRAVLLKVANTKALALVQQDKEREANDGHDGTWVAHPGLVPIARNVFDKCMPTPNQIQKQLEKLMVTNVELTAIPEGTRTENGFRHNINITLGYLDSWLRGIGCVPLYNLMEDAATAEISRSQLWQWLRHDAKLEDGRTIDAQLVKQTIAAETERRLIRAGSVVNKLPEAAELLEKFVLEETMSDFLTLDAYDKLVSEGH
;
A
#
# COMPACT_ATOMS: atom_id res chain seq x y z
N LEU A 1 -40.30 1.31 47.47
CA LEU A 1 -40.92 0.83 48.69
C LEU A 1 -40.47 -0.60 48.99
N TYR A 2 -39.94 -0.78 50.16
CA TYR A 2 -39.54 -1.89 51.01
C TYR A 2 -38.10 -2.29 50.95
N SER A 3 -37.35 -1.61 51.86
CA SER A 3 -36.19 -2.07 52.57
C SER A 3 -36.46 -3.40 53.30
N SER A 4 -35.61 -4.39 53.10
CA SER A 4 -35.46 -5.49 54.09
C SER A 4 -34.01 -5.55 54.46
N ILE A 5 -33.71 -4.89 55.54
CA ILE A 5 -32.45 -5.04 56.32
C ILE A 5 -32.48 -6.41 56.97
N PHE A 6 -31.66 -7.34 56.52
CA PHE A 6 -31.32 -8.55 57.30
C PHE A 6 -30.07 -8.31 58.12
N PHE A 7 -30.25 -7.96 59.35
CA PHE A 7 -29.24 -8.13 60.39
C PHE A 7 -29.11 -9.62 60.69
N LEU A 8 -28.08 -10.27 60.20
CA LEU A 8 -27.67 -11.57 60.68
C LEU A 8 -27.00 -11.43 62.06
N LYS A 9 -27.78 -11.73 63.12
CA LYS A 9 -27.24 -12.06 64.48
C LYS A 9 -26.37 -13.27 64.33
N LEU A 10 -25.06 -13.14 64.43
CA LEU A 10 -24.11 -14.23 64.67
C LEU A 10 -24.33 -14.80 66.07
N ASN A 11 -25.14 -15.88 66.19
CA ASN A 11 -25.14 -16.76 67.33
C ASN A 11 -24.80 -18.18 66.87
N SER A 12 -23.64 -18.62 67.26
CA SER A 12 -23.17 -19.97 67.54
C SER A 12 -23.91 -21.15 66.90
N ALA A 13 -23.56 -21.57 65.67
CA ALA A 13 -23.43 -22.93 65.18
C ALA A 13 -23.00 -22.92 63.69
N PHE A 14 -21.70 -22.92 63.42
CA PHE A 14 -21.22 -23.17 62.12
C PHE A 14 -21.11 -24.69 61.90
N PRO A 15 -21.95 -25.28 61.00
CA PRO A 15 -21.65 -26.62 60.50
C PRO A 15 -20.81 -26.45 59.22
N ARG A 16 -19.62 -26.98 59.28
CA ARG A 16 -18.60 -27.10 58.22
C ARG A 16 -17.90 -25.79 57.85
N ARG A 17 -16.58 -25.79 58.08
CA ARG A 17 -15.65 -24.76 57.54
C ARG A 17 -15.83 -24.68 56.01
N LEU A 18 -16.60 -23.72 55.57
CA LEU A 18 -16.52 -23.25 54.20
C LEU A 18 -15.08 -22.83 53.91
N ARG A 19 -14.54 -23.23 52.77
CA ARG A 19 -13.18 -22.82 52.41
C ARG A 19 -13.14 -21.29 52.30
N LEU A 20 -12.07 -20.65 52.77
CA LEU A 20 -11.85 -19.20 52.74
C LEU A 20 -12.19 -18.58 51.39
N SER A 21 -11.91 -19.30 50.28
CA SER A 21 -12.23 -18.92 48.91
C SER A 21 -13.74 -18.76 48.62
N GLU A 22 -14.61 -19.54 49.31
CA GLU A 22 -16.07 -19.48 49.11
C GLU A 22 -16.69 -18.31 49.86
N ILE A 23 -16.12 -17.92 51.00
CA ILE A 23 -16.59 -16.77 51.76
C ILE A 23 -16.16 -15.46 51.12
N ILE A 24 -14.97 -15.37 50.52
CA ILE A 24 -14.50 -14.17 49.83
C ILE A 24 -15.26 -13.97 48.51
N VAL A 25 -15.74 -15.00 47.83
CA VAL A 25 -16.67 -14.88 46.69
C VAL A 25 -17.98 -14.20 47.14
N GLN A 26 -18.43 -14.38 48.36
CA GLN A 26 -19.59 -13.66 48.92
C GLN A 26 -19.27 -12.18 49.23
N ILE A 27 -18.01 -11.85 49.51
CA ILE A 27 -17.56 -10.46 49.82
C ILE A 27 -17.36 -9.66 48.49
N VAL A 28 -16.93 -10.34 47.40
CA VAL A 28 -16.81 -9.76 46.07
C VAL A 28 -17.94 -10.29 45.18
N LYS A 29 -19.18 -9.84 45.48
CA LYS A 29 -20.43 -10.37 44.89
C LYS A 29 -20.47 -10.36 43.36
N SER A 30 -19.70 -9.48 42.71
CA SER A 30 -19.66 -9.29 41.27
C SER A 30 -18.60 -10.14 40.55
N ALA A 31 -17.83 -10.97 41.24
CA ALA A 31 -16.76 -11.74 40.65
C ALA A 31 -17.27 -12.87 39.74
N PRO A 32 -16.71 -13.05 38.51
CA PRO A 32 -17.07 -14.14 37.64
C PRO A 32 -16.75 -15.51 38.28
N LYS A 33 -17.53 -16.55 37.91
CA LYS A 33 -17.30 -17.92 38.37
C LYS A 33 -15.87 -18.36 38.07
N GLY A 34 -15.17 -18.92 39.07
CA GLY A 34 -13.80 -19.40 38.92
C GLY A 34 -12.71 -18.32 39.08
N ARG A 35 -13.07 -17.03 39.20
CA ARG A 35 -12.09 -15.92 39.27
C ARG A 35 -11.03 -16.08 40.35
N PHE A 36 -11.36 -16.66 41.49
CA PHE A 36 -10.48 -16.86 42.64
C PHE A 36 -10.05 -18.32 42.83
N GLN A 37 -10.30 -19.18 41.86
CA GLN A 37 -9.91 -20.58 41.95
C GLN A 37 -8.39 -20.71 42.05
N GLY A 38 -7.90 -21.48 43.05
CA GLY A 38 -6.48 -21.70 43.26
C GLY A 38 -5.73 -20.52 43.91
N LEU A 39 -6.40 -19.38 44.15
CA LEU A 39 -5.78 -18.24 44.82
C LEU A 39 -5.65 -18.47 46.33
N LYS A 40 -4.42 -18.39 46.86
CA LYS A 40 -4.14 -18.44 48.29
C LYS A 40 -4.07 -17.03 48.89
N ARG A 41 -4.62 -16.85 50.07
CA ARG A 41 -4.58 -15.61 50.86
C ARG A 41 -4.02 -15.93 52.23
N ASP A 42 -3.16 -15.09 52.76
CA ASP A 42 -2.51 -15.27 54.09
C ASP A 42 -3.24 -14.48 55.21
N TYR A 43 -4.42 -13.91 54.90
CA TYR A 43 -5.28 -13.16 55.85
C TYR A 43 -6.68 -13.78 55.90
N GLN A 44 -7.43 -13.42 56.97
CA GLN A 44 -8.77 -13.93 57.18
C GLN A 44 -9.86 -12.98 56.69
N VAL A 45 -11.11 -13.49 56.57
CA VAL A 45 -12.26 -12.70 56.15
C VAL A 45 -12.54 -11.55 57.11
N GLU A 46 -12.35 -11.81 58.39
CA GLU A 46 -12.52 -10.84 59.48
C GLU A 46 -11.57 -9.66 59.32
N ASP A 47 -10.37 -9.85 58.83
CA ASP A 47 -9.41 -8.77 58.53
C ASP A 47 -9.95 -7.88 57.42
N VAL A 48 -10.49 -8.47 56.30
CA VAL A 48 -11.09 -7.73 55.20
C VAL A 48 -12.27 -6.88 55.70
N LEU A 49 -13.17 -7.47 56.50
CA LEU A 49 -14.34 -6.77 57.01
C LEU A 49 -13.98 -5.63 57.97
N LYS A 50 -12.97 -5.82 58.85
CA LYS A 50 -12.47 -4.76 59.73
C LYS A 50 -11.84 -3.59 58.94
N LEU A 51 -11.11 -3.88 57.84
CA LEU A 51 -10.42 -2.87 57.03
C LEU A 51 -11.35 -2.15 56.08
N ARG A 52 -12.52 -2.69 55.75
CA ARG A 52 -13.48 -2.11 54.81
C ARG A 52 -14.13 -0.82 55.34
N GLY A 53 -14.22 -0.65 56.63
CA GLY A 53 -14.94 0.47 57.24
C GLY A 53 -16.45 0.21 57.35
N SER A 54 -17.21 1.25 57.67
CA SER A 54 -18.65 1.17 57.98
C SER A 54 -19.58 1.32 56.79
N ILE A 55 -19.05 1.79 55.63
CA ILE A 55 -19.81 2.06 54.40
C ILE A 55 -19.25 1.18 53.27
N GLU A 56 -20.11 0.51 52.54
CA GLU A 56 -19.75 -0.20 51.31
C GLU A 56 -19.70 0.83 50.14
N ILE A 57 -18.50 1.06 49.63
CA ILE A 57 -18.24 1.94 48.50
C ILE A 57 -18.23 1.09 47.23
N GLU A 58 -18.97 1.50 46.19
CA GLU A 58 -19.00 0.83 44.92
C GLU A 58 -17.98 1.43 43.92
N TYR A 59 -17.08 0.60 43.44
CA TYR A 59 -16.06 0.96 42.45
C TYR A 59 -16.49 0.43 41.09
N THR A 60 -17.56 0.99 40.52
CA THR A 60 -18.27 0.53 39.30
C THR A 60 -17.32 0.30 38.14
N LEU A 61 -16.44 1.27 37.80
CA LEU A 61 -15.53 1.17 36.65
C LEU A 61 -14.48 0.06 36.84
N ALA A 62 -13.88 -0.06 38.02
CA ALA A 62 -12.92 -1.11 38.33
C ALA A 62 -13.58 -2.50 38.27
N THR A 63 -14.76 -2.65 38.84
CA THR A 63 -15.54 -3.90 38.83
C THR A 63 -15.94 -4.31 37.41
N ARG A 64 -16.51 -3.38 36.61
CA ARG A 64 -16.85 -3.62 35.21
C ARG A 64 -15.61 -3.98 34.39
N GLY A 65 -14.55 -3.18 34.51
CA GLY A 65 -13.30 -3.40 33.80
C GLY A 65 -12.64 -4.74 34.12
N ALA A 66 -12.57 -5.11 35.42
CA ALA A 66 -12.00 -6.37 35.83
C ALA A 66 -12.80 -7.59 35.31
N ASN A 67 -14.13 -7.52 35.33
CA ASN A 67 -14.99 -8.58 34.81
C ASN A 67 -14.84 -8.69 33.26
N LYS A 68 -14.83 -7.57 32.54
CA LYS A 68 -14.59 -7.53 31.10
C LYS A 68 -13.21 -8.08 30.74
N LEU A 69 -12.16 -7.67 31.45
CA LEU A 69 -10.82 -8.21 31.25
C LEU A 69 -10.77 -9.72 31.47
N TRP A 70 -11.35 -10.21 32.57
CA TRP A 70 -11.43 -11.64 32.83
C TRP A 70 -12.13 -12.40 31.70
N GLN A 71 -13.24 -11.89 31.21
CA GLN A 71 -13.95 -12.47 30.06
C GLN A 71 -13.06 -12.51 28.82
N LEU A 72 -12.46 -11.38 28.43
CA LEU A 72 -11.58 -11.30 27.26
C LEU A 72 -10.41 -12.28 27.32
N LEU A 73 -9.76 -12.43 28.49
CA LEU A 73 -8.66 -13.38 28.67
C LEU A 73 -9.07 -14.86 28.45
N HIS A 74 -10.38 -15.18 28.55
CA HIS A 74 -10.90 -16.53 28.31
C HIS A 74 -11.50 -16.72 26.93
N THR A 75 -12.05 -15.68 26.32
CA THR A 75 -12.76 -15.78 25.04
C THR A 75 -11.90 -15.44 23.84
N GLU A 76 -10.91 -14.54 24.00
CA GLU A 76 -10.04 -14.14 22.91
C GLU A 76 -8.81 -15.07 22.79
N PRO A 77 -8.26 -15.27 21.60
CA PRO A 77 -6.97 -15.93 21.44
C PRO A 77 -5.88 -15.27 22.29
N PHE A 78 -5.83 -13.95 22.24
CA PHE A 78 -5.06 -13.06 23.13
C PHE A 78 -5.69 -11.65 23.10
N VAL A 79 -5.39 -10.84 24.11
CA VAL A 79 -5.87 -9.46 24.24
C VAL A 79 -4.70 -8.51 23.97
N PRO A 80 -4.65 -7.87 22.79
CA PRO A 80 -3.61 -6.88 22.51
C PRO A 80 -3.95 -5.54 23.18
N ALA A 81 -2.93 -4.86 23.72
CA ALA A 81 -3.06 -3.54 24.32
C ALA A 81 -1.88 -2.64 23.94
N LEU A 82 -2.12 -1.34 23.85
CA LEU A 82 -1.10 -0.32 23.63
C LEU A 82 -1.01 0.60 24.84
N GLY A 83 0.19 1.07 25.13
CA GLY A 83 0.44 2.06 26.18
C GLY A 83 -0.16 3.42 25.80
N ALA A 84 -1.16 3.89 26.55
CA ALA A 84 -1.72 5.22 26.41
C ALA A 84 -1.06 6.20 27.38
N GLN A 85 -0.68 7.37 26.88
CA GLN A 85 -0.05 8.46 27.63
C GLN A 85 -1.07 9.57 27.96
N THR A 86 -2.15 9.65 27.21
CA THR A 86 -3.24 10.61 27.38
C THR A 86 -4.59 9.93 27.30
N GLY A 87 -5.63 10.57 27.85
CA GLY A 87 -6.99 10.08 27.69
C GLY A 87 -7.48 10.05 26.25
N ASN A 88 -7.07 11.01 25.42
CA ASN A 88 -7.45 11.03 24.00
C ASN A 88 -6.81 9.88 23.23
N GLN A 89 -5.53 9.56 23.46
CA GLN A 89 -4.92 8.37 22.83
C GLN A 89 -5.72 7.10 23.16
N ALA A 90 -6.14 6.92 24.41
CA ALA A 90 -6.97 5.78 24.81
C ALA A 90 -8.34 5.76 24.09
N VAL A 91 -8.98 6.91 23.93
CA VAL A 91 -10.23 7.05 23.16
C VAL A 91 -10.01 6.63 21.71
N GLN A 92 -8.94 7.08 21.06
CA GLN A 92 -8.65 6.69 19.68
C GLN A 92 -8.31 5.19 19.56
N MET A 93 -7.60 4.61 20.54
CA MET A 93 -7.32 3.17 20.56
C MET A 93 -8.62 2.33 20.63
N VAL A 94 -9.59 2.72 21.44
CA VAL A 94 -10.89 2.04 21.52
C VAL A 94 -11.69 2.28 20.25
N ARG A 95 -11.66 3.47 19.72
CA ARG A 95 -12.31 3.81 18.44
C ARG A 95 -11.76 2.97 17.28
N ALA A 96 -10.46 2.73 17.26
CA ALA A 96 -9.79 1.84 16.30
C ALA A 96 -10.04 0.34 16.55
N GLY A 97 -10.78 -0.02 17.60
CA GLY A 97 -11.19 -1.42 17.88
C GLY A 97 -10.35 -2.18 18.89
N LEU A 98 -9.38 -1.55 19.58
CA LEU A 98 -8.67 -2.21 20.69
C LEU A 98 -9.60 -2.45 21.88
N LYS A 99 -9.50 -3.65 22.46
CA LYS A 99 -10.38 -4.11 23.52
C LYS A 99 -9.83 -3.87 24.94
N ALA A 100 -8.56 -3.46 25.06
CA ALA A 100 -7.90 -3.18 26.34
C ALA A 100 -6.83 -2.10 26.19
N ILE A 101 -6.51 -1.43 27.29
CA ILE A 101 -5.50 -0.37 27.37
C ILE A 101 -4.42 -0.78 28.38
N TYR A 102 -3.18 -0.46 28.06
CA TYR A 102 -2.07 -0.55 29.00
C TYR A 102 -1.70 0.85 29.52
N LEU A 103 -1.50 0.99 30.82
CA LEU A 103 -0.98 2.19 31.46
C LEU A 103 0.47 1.92 31.88
N SER A 104 1.41 2.55 31.19
CA SER A 104 2.84 2.34 31.34
C SER A 104 3.46 3.26 32.38
N GLY A 105 4.16 2.68 33.37
CA GLY A 105 4.98 3.45 34.33
C GLY A 105 6.05 4.28 33.64
N TRP A 106 6.71 3.75 32.61
CA TRP A 106 7.67 4.49 31.80
C TRP A 106 7.08 5.76 31.18
N GLN A 107 5.87 5.66 30.57
CA GLN A 107 5.20 6.83 29.99
C GLN A 107 4.74 7.83 31.05
N VAL A 108 4.38 7.32 32.24
CA VAL A 108 4.09 8.19 33.40
C VAL A 108 5.35 8.96 33.81
N ALA A 109 6.48 8.27 33.95
CA ALA A 109 7.75 8.92 34.28
C ALA A 109 8.13 9.99 33.26
N ALA A 110 8.06 9.68 31.98
CA ALA A 110 8.54 10.53 30.89
C ALA A 110 7.72 11.83 30.72
N ASP A 111 6.37 11.78 30.84
CA ASP A 111 5.54 12.93 30.41
C ASP A 111 4.13 12.98 31.05
N ALA A 112 3.74 12.02 31.86
CA ALA A 112 2.37 11.96 32.38
C ALA A 112 2.29 11.94 33.92
N ASN A 113 3.39 12.25 34.64
CA ASN A 113 3.41 12.29 36.08
C ASN A 113 2.84 13.60 36.64
N THR A 114 2.50 13.58 37.91
CA THR A 114 1.89 14.72 38.62
C THR A 114 2.90 15.78 39.07
N ALA A 115 4.21 15.49 39.02
CA ALA A 115 5.25 16.48 39.31
C ALA A 115 5.44 17.44 38.13
N GLY A 116 5.08 17.00 36.89
CA GLY A 116 5.27 17.81 35.68
C GLY A 116 6.70 17.81 35.15
N ASP A 117 7.58 16.97 35.69
CA ASP A 117 8.96 16.82 35.25
C ASP A 117 9.13 15.59 34.35
N MET A 118 10.19 15.60 33.54
CA MET A 118 10.59 14.46 32.73
C MET A 118 11.58 13.60 33.54
N TYR A 119 11.17 12.37 33.87
CA TYR A 119 12.00 11.43 34.62
C TYR A 119 12.32 10.18 33.81
N PRO A 120 13.48 9.57 34.02
CA PRO A 120 13.71 8.19 33.63
C PRO A 120 12.79 7.25 34.40
N ASP A 121 12.56 6.04 33.86
CA ASP A 121 11.76 5.00 34.51
C ASP A 121 12.49 4.36 35.72
N GLN A 122 12.55 5.10 36.81
CA GLN A 122 13.24 4.78 38.07
C GLN A 122 12.39 5.12 39.33
N SER A 123 11.06 5.17 39.18
CA SER A 123 10.12 5.51 40.24
C SER A 123 10.42 6.83 40.97
N LEU A 124 10.94 7.84 40.24
CA LEU A 124 11.28 9.16 40.80
C LEU A 124 10.07 10.10 40.89
N TYR A 125 8.99 9.75 40.26
CA TYR A 125 7.74 10.55 40.24
C TYR A 125 6.83 10.17 41.42
N PRO A 126 5.85 11.03 41.78
CA PRO A 126 4.92 10.75 42.89
C PRO A 126 4.07 9.50 42.58
N ALA A 127 3.88 8.65 43.59
CA ALA A 127 3.19 7.36 43.49
C ALA A 127 1.73 7.48 42.98
N ASN A 128 1.07 8.62 43.22
CA ASN A 128 -0.28 8.87 42.73
C ASN A 128 -0.36 9.20 41.22
N SER A 129 0.77 9.36 40.55
CA SER A 129 0.79 9.75 39.09
C SER A 129 0.13 8.71 38.22
N GLY A 130 0.41 7.41 38.41
CA GLY A 130 -0.24 6.34 37.69
C GLY A 130 -1.77 6.28 37.92
N PRO A 131 -2.27 6.27 39.18
CA PRO A 131 -3.71 6.41 39.46
C PRO A 131 -4.36 7.66 38.82
N GLU A 132 -3.70 8.81 38.80
CA GLU A 132 -4.23 10.03 38.15
C GLU A 132 -4.33 9.87 36.63
N LEU A 133 -3.34 9.26 35.98
CA LEU A 133 -3.45 8.95 34.54
C LEU A 133 -4.58 7.95 34.27
N CYS A 134 -4.74 6.91 35.09
CA CYS A 134 -5.86 5.97 34.99
C CYS A 134 -7.21 6.70 35.08
N ARG A 135 -7.35 7.63 36.04
CA ARG A 135 -8.54 8.47 36.22
C ARG A 135 -8.79 9.39 35.02
N ARG A 136 -7.74 9.98 34.42
CA ARG A 136 -7.86 10.79 33.19
C ARG A 136 -8.37 9.94 32.04
N ILE A 137 -7.84 8.75 31.83
CA ILE A 137 -8.28 7.84 30.76
C ILE A 137 -9.76 7.49 30.95
N ASN A 138 -10.16 7.07 32.15
CA ASN A 138 -11.56 6.73 32.42
C ASN A 138 -12.52 7.94 32.30
N ARG A 139 -12.07 9.15 32.63
CA ARG A 139 -12.83 10.39 32.41
C ARG A 139 -12.99 10.71 30.93
N SER A 140 -11.98 10.42 30.10
CA SER A 140 -12.06 10.57 28.65
C SER A 140 -13.00 9.54 28.04
N PHE A 141 -12.98 8.29 28.48
CA PHE A 141 -13.98 7.28 28.08
C PHE A 141 -15.40 7.70 28.43
N ARG A 142 -15.59 8.21 29.67
CA ARG A 142 -16.89 8.73 30.08
C ARG A 142 -17.35 9.90 29.20
N ARG A 143 -16.44 10.80 28.79
CA ARG A 143 -16.79 11.89 27.89
C ARG A 143 -17.15 11.37 26.51
N ALA A 144 -16.38 10.45 25.94
CA ALA A 144 -16.69 9.84 24.65
C ALA A 144 -18.05 9.09 24.66
N ASP A 145 -18.34 8.36 25.74
CA ASP A 145 -19.63 7.71 25.96
C ASP A 145 -20.79 8.72 26.04
N GLN A 146 -20.61 9.85 26.75
CA GLN A 146 -21.59 10.92 26.85
C GLN A 146 -21.82 11.64 25.53
N VAL A 147 -20.78 11.81 24.68
CA VAL A 147 -20.90 12.39 23.35
C VAL A 147 -21.71 11.47 22.45
N ASP A 148 -21.34 10.19 22.40
CA ASP A 148 -22.09 9.20 21.61
C ASP A 148 -23.56 9.08 22.08
N ALA A 149 -23.82 9.14 23.39
CA ALA A 149 -25.17 9.06 23.95
C ALA A 149 -26.09 10.23 23.55
N VAL A 150 -25.52 11.42 23.37
CA VAL A 150 -26.28 12.62 22.92
C VAL A 150 -26.54 12.60 21.43
N GLU A 151 -25.62 11.99 20.65
CA GLU A 151 -25.68 12.00 19.21
C GLU A 151 -26.38 10.76 18.61
N ALA A 152 -26.55 9.68 19.39
CA ALA A 152 -27.15 8.45 18.90
C ALA A 152 -28.68 8.59 18.77
N GLU A 153 -29.22 8.24 17.59
CA GLU A 153 -30.66 8.07 17.37
C GLU A 153 -31.20 6.84 18.12
N ASP A 154 -30.39 5.79 18.27
CA ASP A 154 -30.69 4.58 19.05
C ASP A 154 -29.72 4.42 20.21
N TYR A 155 -30.21 4.63 21.43
CA TYR A 155 -29.45 4.48 22.67
C TYR A 155 -28.85 3.06 22.86
N MET A 156 -29.42 2.03 22.23
CA MET A 156 -28.96 0.65 22.36
C MET A 156 -27.80 0.29 21.41
N ALA A 157 -27.50 1.12 20.42
CA ALA A 157 -26.45 0.87 19.42
C ALA A 157 -25.08 1.45 19.82
N GLN A 158 -24.86 1.81 21.09
CA GLN A 158 -23.67 2.51 21.54
C GLN A 158 -22.42 1.62 21.61
N ARG A 159 -21.27 2.21 21.33
CA ARG A 159 -19.96 1.61 21.53
C ARG A 159 -19.67 1.46 23.02
N ASP A 160 -19.16 0.29 23.44
CA ASP A 160 -18.62 0.13 24.79
C ASP A 160 -17.24 0.77 24.90
N TRP A 161 -17.22 2.04 25.32
CA TRP A 161 -16.02 2.85 25.51
C TRP A 161 -15.13 2.38 26.65
N TYR A 162 -15.69 1.72 27.67
CA TYR A 162 -14.96 1.35 28.88
C TYR A 162 -14.10 0.11 28.69
N ALA A 163 -13.01 0.28 27.89
CA ALA A 163 -11.99 -0.74 27.76
C ALA A 163 -11.26 -0.96 29.10
N PRO A 164 -11.01 -2.21 29.53
CA PRO A 164 -10.28 -2.49 30.74
C PRO A 164 -8.85 -1.95 30.67
N ILE A 165 -8.42 -1.27 31.74
CA ILE A 165 -7.09 -0.71 31.89
C ILE A 165 -6.27 -1.62 32.78
N VAL A 166 -5.11 -2.12 32.29
CA VAL A 166 -4.08 -2.79 33.09
C VAL A 166 -2.97 -1.79 33.36
N ALA A 167 -2.71 -1.50 34.63
CA ALA A 167 -1.82 -0.44 35.06
C ALA A 167 -0.51 -0.98 35.67
N ASP A 168 0.56 -0.23 35.45
CA ASP A 168 1.88 -0.41 36.04
C ASP A 168 1.92 0.23 37.43
N ALA A 169 2.17 -0.56 38.46
CA ALA A 169 2.40 -0.08 39.86
C ALA A 169 3.88 -0.10 40.23
N GLU A 170 4.79 -0.25 39.23
CA GLU A 170 6.21 -0.31 39.53
C GLU A 170 6.55 -1.39 40.59
N ALA A 171 7.52 -1.13 41.47
CA ALA A 171 7.81 -1.95 42.63
C ALA A 171 6.92 -1.63 43.85
N GLY A 172 5.81 -0.89 43.67
CA GLY A 172 4.87 -0.53 44.71
C GLY A 172 5.23 0.72 45.50
N PHE A 173 6.27 1.47 45.12
CA PHE A 173 6.75 2.73 45.74
C PHE A 173 7.07 2.59 47.24
N GLY A 174 7.44 1.40 47.69
CA GLY A 174 7.80 1.14 49.08
C GLY A 174 7.50 -0.28 49.54
N GLY A 175 7.03 -0.46 50.77
CA GLY A 175 6.71 -1.76 51.32
C GLY A 175 5.26 -2.18 51.08
N ALA A 176 4.83 -3.23 51.82
CA ALA A 176 3.49 -3.81 51.68
C ALA A 176 2.35 -2.80 51.94
N LEU A 177 2.54 -1.83 52.87
CA LEU A 177 1.53 -0.79 53.13
C LEU A 177 1.40 0.17 51.96
N ASN A 178 2.52 0.51 51.29
CA ASN A 178 2.49 1.34 50.08
C ASN A 178 1.77 0.60 48.97
N CYS A 179 2.05 -0.71 48.75
CA CYS A 179 1.36 -1.53 47.76
C CYS A 179 -0.15 -1.59 48.02
N PHE A 180 -0.57 -1.68 49.27
CA PHE A 180 -1.97 -1.68 49.68
C PHE A 180 -2.66 -0.35 49.29
N GLU A 181 -2.11 0.78 49.70
CA GLU A 181 -2.70 2.09 49.36
C GLU A 181 -2.64 2.43 47.89
N LEU A 182 -1.55 2.10 47.18
CA LEU A 182 -1.43 2.29 45.75
C LEU A 182 -2.48 1.47 44.98
N MET A 183 -2.71 0.23 45.38
CA MET A 183 -3.74 -0.62 44.80
C MET A 183 -5.14 -0.05 44.97
N LYS A 184 -5.46 0.47 46.17
CA LYS A 184 -6.72 1.19 46.40
C LYS A 184 -6.87 2.37 45.47
N ALA A 185 -5.84 3.22 45.35
CA ALA A 185 -5.83 4.38 44.49
C ALA A 185 -6.11 4.01 43.02
N TYR A 186 -5.54 2.91 42.50
CA TYR A 186 -5.82 2.39 41.20
C TYR A 186 -7.26 1.90 41.03
N ILE A 187 -7.81 1.22 42.05
CA ILE A 187 -9.20 0.76 42.06
C ILE A 187 -10.14 1.95 42.04
N GLU A 188 -9.91 2.97 42.85
CA GLU A 188 -10.66 4.23 42.85
C GLU A 188 -10.60 4.97 41.51
N ALA A 189 -9.47 4.88 40.81
CA ALA A 189 -9.29 5.40 39.47
C ALA A 189 -9.96 4.56 38.37
N GLY A 190 -10.40 3.32 38.68
CA GLY A 190 -11.13 2.43 37.81
C GLY A 190 -10.24 1.46 37.01
N ALA A 191 -9.06 1.07 37.54
CA ALA A 191 -8.20 0.07 36.93
C ALA A 191 -8.83 -1.33 37.00
N ALA A 192 -8.75 -2.07 35.87
CA ALA A 192 -9.22 -3.46 35.77
C ALA A 192 -8.20 -4.49 36.24
N GLY A 193 -6.94 -4.18 36.05
CA GLY A 193 -5.80 -4.96 36.51
C GLY A 193 -4.63 -4.08 36.86
N VAL A 194 -3.76 -4.59 37.74
CA VAL A 194 -2.54 -3.87 38.19
C VAL A 194 -1.42 -4.88 38.30
N HIS A 195 -0.24 -4.55 37.79
CA HIS A 195 0.94 -5.38 38.00
C HIS A 195 1.94 -4.73 38.98
N PHE A 196 2.64 -5.56 39.71
CA PHE A 196 3.70 -5.20 40.65
C PHE A 196 4.94 -6.03 40.32
N GLU A 197 6.11 -5.42 40.37
CA GLU A 197 7.39 -6.08 40.07
C GLU A 197 8.22 -6.33 41.34
N ASP A 198 9.15 -7.29 41.24
CA ASP A 198 10.00 -7.76 42.33
C ASP A 198 11.30 -6.95 42.52
N GLN A 199 11.40 -5.77 41.93
CA GLN A 199 12.53 -4.86 42.14
C GLN A 199 12.49 -4.17 43.51
N LEU A 200 13.68 -3.80 44.02
CA LEU A 200 13.78 -2.87 45.13
C LEU A 200 13.34 -1.48 44.72
N GLY A 201 12.30 -0.94 45.33
CA GLY A 201 11.68 0.33 44.93
C GLY A 201 12.65 1.53 44.91
N SER A 202 13.64 1.61 45.81
CA SER A 202 14.65 2.68 45.84
C SER A 202 15.70 2.57 44.75
N GLU A 203 15.87 1.39 44.12
CA GLU A 203 16.87 1.10 43.10
C GLU A 203 16.22 0.64 41.81
N LYS A 204 14.92 0.89 41.63
CA LYS A 204 14.15 0.48 40.46
C LYS A 204 14.77 0.99 39.19
N LYS A 205 14.82 0.15 38.18
CA LYS A 205 15.26 0.45 36.81
C LYS A 205 14.25 -0.10 35.80
N CYS A 206 14.18 0.53 34.63
CA CYS A 206 13.40 0.01 33.54
C CYS A 206 13.83 -1.41 33.14
N GLY A 207 12.92 -2.24 32.70
CA GLY A 207 13.10 -3.66 32.44
C GLY A 207 14.34 -4.07 31.62
N HIS A 208 14.78 -3.23 30.70
CA HIS A 208 15.96 -3.48 29.85
C HIS A 208 17.25 -2.82 30.34
N MET A 209 17.20 -2.09 31.45
CA MET A 209 18.39 -1.43 32.01
C MET A 209 19.17 -2.37 32.94
N GLY A 210 20.48 -2.18 33.00
CA GLY A 210 21.34 -2.83 33.96
C GLY A 210 21.22 -2.24 35.36
N GLY A 211 21.79 -2.95 36.38
CA GLY A 211 21.85 -2.47 37.75
C GLY A 211 20.56 -2.64 38.55
N LYS A 212 19.66 -3.51 38.12
CA LYS A 212 18.46 -3.88 38.85
C LYS A 212 18.82 -4.65 40.11
N VAL A 213 18.04 -4.43 41.16
CA VAL A 213 18.14 -5.11 42.44
C VAL A 213 16.80 -5.76 42.78
N LEU A 214 16.76 -7.07 42.94
CA LEU A 214 15.56 -7.79 43.35
C LEU A 214 15.38 -7.76 44.86
N ILE A 215 14.14 -7.85 45.30
CA ILE A 215 13.76 -8.17 46.66
C ILE A 215 13.55 -9.70 46.83
N PRO A 216 13.74 -10.27 48.04
CA PRO A 216 13.50 -11.70 48.24
C PRO A 216 12.06 -12.12 47.87
N THR A 217 11.90 -13.34 47.34
CA THR A 217 10.59 -13.87 46.92
C THR A 217 9.51 -13.72 48.00
N ALA A 218 9.84 -13.96 49.28
CA ALA A 218 8.90 -13.76 50.41
C ALA A 218 8.42 -12.31 50.51
N GLN A 219 9.29 -11.34 50.22
CA GLN A 219 8.93 -9.93 50.27
C GLN A 219 7.99 -9.55 49.10
N HIS A 220 8.28 -10.01 47.88
CA HIS A 220 7.39 -9.80 46.75
C HIS A 220 6.01 -10.44 46.96
N ILE A 221 5.95 -11.66 47.49
CA ILE A 221 4.68 -12.31 47.89
C ILE A 221 3.89 -11.43 48.87
N ARG A 222 4.54 -10.81 49.86
CA ARG A 222 3.86 -9.88 50.79
C ARG A 222 3.32 -8.64 50.07
N HIS A 223 4.03 -8.10 49.09
CA HIS A 223 3.54 -6.99 48.29
C HIS A 223 2.29 -7.39 47.45
N LEU A 224 2.31 -8.56 46.83
CA LEU A 224 1.17 -9.09 46.07
C LEU A 224 -0.04 -9.40 46.99
N ASN A 225 0.21 -9.94 48.18
CA ASN A 225 -0.84 -10.18 49.17
C ASN A 225 -1.46 -8.88 49.71
N ALA A 226 -0.65 -7.83 49.90
CA ALA A 226 -1.15 -6.50 50.27
C ALA A 226 -2.04 -5.91 49.17
N ALA A 227 -1.61 -6.00 47.91
CA ALA A 227 -2.42 -5.59 46.77
C ALA A 227 -3.72 -6.40 46.66
N ARG A 228 -3.67 -7.73 46.87
CA ARG A 228 -4.90 -8.58 46.90
C ARG A 228 -5.82 -8.21 48.05
N LEU A 229 -5.28 -7.99 49.26
CA LEU A 229 -6.05 -7.53 50.43
C LEU A 229 -6.76 -6.19 50.15
N ALA A 230 -6.06 -5.25 49.51
CA ALA A 230 -6.65 -3.96 49.11
C ALA A 230 -7.85 -4.16 48.17
N ALA A 231 -7.72 -5.02 47.19
CA ALA A 231 -8.81 -5.30 46.26
C ALA A 231 -9.99 -6.03 46.92
N ASP A 232 -9.73 -6.93 47.88
CA ASP A 232 -10.78 -7.60 48.62
C ASP A 232 -11.47 -6.61 49.57
N VAL A 233 -10.73 -5.70 50.23
CA VAL A 233 -11.27 -4.63 51.04
C VAL A 233 -12.16 -3.71 50.22
N CYS A 234 -11.74 -3.36 48.99
CA CYS A 234 -12.55 -2.57 48.05
C CYS A 234 -13.72 -3.36 47.43
N GLY A 235 -13.81 -4.66 47.67
CA GLY A 235 -14.87 -5.51 47.12
C GLY A 235 -14.84 -5.68 45.59
N THR A 236 -13.65 -5.54 44.96
CA THR A 236 -13.48 -5.58 43.51
C THR A 236 -12.74 -6.85 43.05
N PRO A 237 -13.12 -7.45 41.89
CA PRO A 237 -12.42 -8.61 41.34
C PRO A 237 -11.15 -8.24 40.58
N THR A 238 -10.55 -7.11 40.84
CA THR A 238 -9.38 -6.57 40.11
C THR A 238 -8.27 -7.61 39.95
N ILE A 239 -7.72 -7.69 38.76
CA ILE A 239 -6.70 -8.68 38.39
C ILE A 239 -5.34 -8.16 38.83
N ILE A 240 -4.59 -9.02 39.52
CA ILE A 240 -3.20 -8.74 39.91
C ILE A 240 -2.29 -9.55 39.04
N VAL A 241 -1.32 -8.89 38.39
CA VAL A 241 -0.29 -9.52 37.58
C VAL A 241 1.03 -9.44 38.34
N ALA A 242 1.60 -10.59 38.69
CA ALA A 242 2.94 -10.66 39.24
C ALA A 242 3.94 -10.51 38.07
N ARG A 243 4.79 -9.48 38.16
CA ARG A 243 5.90 -9.27 37.25
C ARG A 243 7.20 -9.64 37.91
N THR A 244 8.09 -10.28 37.17
CA THR A 244 9.47 -10.52 37.62
C THR A 244 10.44 -9.87 36.66
N ASP A 245 11.49 -9.27 37.19
CA ASP A 245 12.63 -8.70 36.47
C ASP A 245 13.91 -9.53 36.71
N ALA A 246 13.78 -10.75 37.20
CA ALA A 246 14.88 -11.66 37.49
C ALA A 246 15.76 -11.98 36.26
N GLU A 247 15.17 -11.95 35.07
CA GLU A 247 15.84 -12.22 33.81
C GLU A 247 17.11 -11.37 33.58
N SER A 248 17.06 -10.11 33.91
CA SER A 248 18.17 -9.15 33.69
C SER A 248 18.75 -8.55 34.97
N SER A 249 18.35 -9.07 36.14
CA SER A 249 18.86 -8.64 37.42
C SER A 249 20.00 -9.53 37.92
N ARG A 250 21.04 -8.91 38.48
CA ARG A 250 22.21 -9.60 39.00
C ARG A 250 22.36 -9.40 40.53
N LEU A 251 21.46 -8.65 41.14
CA LEU A 251 21.57 -8.29 42.56
C LEU A 251 20.28 -8.65 43.26
N LEU A 252 20.42 -9.21 44.45
CA LEU A 252 19.34 -9.52 45.40
C LEU A 252 19.65 -8.84 46.75
N THR A 253 18.66 -8.21 47.36
CA THR A 253 18.86 -7.46 48.61
C THR A 253 19.24 -8.35 49.80
N SER A 254 18.82 -9.61 49.84
CA SER A 254 19.08 -10.55 50.92
C SER A 254 18.86 -11.99 50.45
N ASP A 255 19.62 -12.91 51.01
CA ASP A 255 19.53 -14.36 50.79
C ASP A 255 18.73 -15.07 51.91
N VAL A 256 17.86 -14.36 52.61
CA VAL A 256 17.08 -14.89 53.76
C VAL A 256 15.99 -15.88 53.33
N ASP A 257 15.60 -15.85 52.09
CA ASP A 257 14.56 -16.75 51.53
C ASP A 257 15.18 -17.98 50.86
N GLU A 258 14.89 -19.16 51.41
CA GLU A 258 15.42 -20.45 50.93
C GLU A 258 15.03 -20.71 49.43
N ARG A 259 13.94 -20.13 48.96
CA ARG A 259 13.48 -20.27 47.54
C ARG A 259 14.41 -19.58 46.57
N ASP A 260 15.13 -18.56 47.01
CA ASP A 260 16.05 -17.80 46.20
C ASP A 260 17.44 -18.46 46.12
N HIS A 261 17.77 -19.36 47.11
CA HIS A 261 19.08 -20.00 47.21
C HIS A 261 19.58 -20.73 45.96
N PRO A 262 18.73 -21.43 45.19
CA PRO A 262 19.17 -22.12 43.96
C PRO A 262 19.69 -21.17 42.88
N PHE A 263 19.33 -19.91 42.94
CA PHE A 263 19.65 -18.89 41.90
C PHE A 263 20.76 -17.93 42.35
N ILE A 264 21.32 -18.10 43.55
CA ILE A 264 22.39 -17.25 44.07
C ILE A 264 23.76 -17.85 43.74
N ASP A 265 24.60 -17.12 43.06
CA ASP A 265 26.02 -17.46 42.90
C ASP A 265 26.80 -17.11 44.14
N ARG A 266 27.06 -18.12 44.97
CA ARG A 266 27.78 -17.98 46.25
C ARG A 266 29.27 -17.73 46.09
N GLN A 267 29.87 -18.03 44.92
CA GLN A 267 31.29 -17.78 44.64
C GLN A 267 31.53 -16.30 44.26
N ALA A 268 30.63 -15.68 43.53
CA ALA A 268 30.68 -14.24 43.21
C ALA A 268 30.13 -13.34 44.33
N GLY A 269 29.56 -13.91 45.38
CA GLY A 269 29.23 -13.23 46.64
C GLY A 269 27.95 -12.42 46.66
N ARG A 270 27.11 -12.36 45.64
CA ARG A 270 25.77 -11.69 45.64
C ARG A 270 25.06 -11.69 44.28
N THR A 271 25.58 -12.32 43.23
CA THR A 271 24.99 -12.25 41.92
C THR A 271 24.06 -13.44 41.69
N ILE A 272 22.91 -13.13 41.09
CA ILE A 272 22.01 -14.12 40.49
C ILE A 272 22.50 -14.35 39.05
N GLU A 273 22.57 -15.61 38.60
CA GLU A 273 22.69 -15.86 37.14
C GLU A 273 21.43 -15.35 36.45
N GLY A 274 21.52 -14.20 35.80
CA GLY A 274 20.44 -13.65 34.99
C GLY A 274 20.35 -14.38 33.67
N PHE A 275 19.17 -14.83 33.30
CA PHE A 275 18.83 -15.24 31.94
C PHE A 275 18.77 -14.00 31.07
N HIS A 276 19.39 -14.05 29.88
CA HIS A 276 19.15 -13.08 28.83
C HIS A 276 18.07 -13.64 27.91
N SER A 277 16.81 -13.23 28.07
CA SER A 277 15.82 -13.56 27.07
C SER A 277 15.95 -12.67 25.85
N HIS A 278 15.80 -13.28 24.70
CA HIS A 278 15.64 -12.60 23.42
C HIS A 278 14.14 -12.58 23.08
N PRO A 279 13.68 -11.69 22.21
CA PRO A 279 12.27 -11.68 21.79
C PRO A 279 11.99 -12.87 20.86
N THR A 280 12.10 -14.09 21.38
CA THR A 280 11.87 -15.33 20.62
C THR A 280 10.70 -16.12 21.18
N ILE A 281 10.03 -16.85 20.30
CA ILE A 281 8.98 -17.80 20.72
C ILE A 281 9.55 -18.94 21.54
N ALA A 282 10.83 -19.30 21.33
CA ALA A 282 11.49 -20.38 22.06
C ALA A 282 11.62 -20.05 23.54
N ASP A 283 12.11 -18.86 23.90
CA ASP A 283 12.27 -18.41 25.28
C ASP A 283 10.91 -18.27 25.98
N ALA A 284 9.91 -17.71 25.27
CA ALA A 284 8.54 -17.62 25.77
C ALA A 284 7.93 -19.00 26.06
N LYS A 285 8.22 -20.00 25.21
CA LYS A 285 7.77 -21.37 25.37
C LYS A 285 8.41 -22.01 26.58
N GLU A 286 9.72 -21.88 26.76
CA GLU A 286 10.47 -22.41 27.90
C GLU A 286 9.92 -21.85 29.22
N PHE A 287 9.69 -20.54 29.31
CA PHE A 287 9.07 -19.90 30.46
C PHE A 287 7.67 -20.46 30.74
N ALA A 288 6.81 -20.55 29.72
CA ALA A 288 5.45 -21.04 29.88
C ALA A 288 5.40 -22.50 30.33
N GLU A 289 6.23 -23.37 29.77
CA GLU A 289 6.33 -24.78 30.13
C GLU A 289 6.88 -24.95 31.57
N GLY A 290 7.89 -24.16 31.92
CA GLY A 290 8.45 -24.17 33.30
C GLY A 290 7.42 -23.84 34.36
N VAL A 291 6.66 -22.76 34.19
CA VAL A 291 5.61 -22.34 35.12
C VAL A 291 4.43 -23.35 35.16
N ARG A 292 4.03 -23.88 33.99
CA ARG A 292 2.87 -24.79 33.90
C ARG A 292 3.13 -26.17 34.49
N LYS A 293 4.37 -26.59 34.67
CA LYS A 293 4.68 -27.81 35.45
C LYS A 293 4.08 -27.74 36.83
N ALA A 294 4.11 -26.56 37.48
CA ALA A 294 3.56 -26.36 38.81
C ALA A 294 2.12 -25.83 38.81
N TYR A 295 1.76 -25.05 37.77
CA TYR A 295 0.49 -24.32 37.68
C TYR A 295 -0.10 -24.47 36.25
N PRO A 296 -0.74 -25.61 35.92
CA PRO A 296 -1.17 -25.94 34.56
C PRO A 296 -2.09 -24.90 33.88
N ASP A 297 -2.96 -24.28 34.64
CA ASP A 297 -3.96 -23.31 34.15
C ASP A 297 -3.49 -21.85 34.22
N LYS A 298 -2.18 -21.60 34.46
CA LYS A 298 -1.67 -20.24 34.62
C LYS A 298 -1.69 -19.50 33.30
N MET A 299 -2.30 -18.31 33.29
CA MET A 299 -2.24 -17.34 32.20
C MET A 299 -1.04 -16.42 32.37
N PHE A 300 -0.50 -15.95 31.24
CA PHE A 300 0.66 -15.08 31.20
C PHE A 300 0.33 -13.74 30.53
N ALA A 301 1.11 -12.72 30.89
CA ALA A 301 1.21 -11.47 30.15
C ALA A 301 2.56 -11.37 29.45
N TYR A 302 2.63 -10.73 28.28
CA TYR A 302 3.85 -10.52 27.52
C TYR A 302 4.04 -9.06 27.18
N ASN A 303 5.21 -8.51 27.51
CA ASN A 303 5.61 -7.17 27.13
C ASN A 303 6.33 -7.21 25.79
N CYS A 304 5.66 -6.76 24.72
CA CYS A 304 6.28 -6.53 23.41
C CYS A 304 7.10 -5.24 23.46
N SER A 305 8.23 -5.28 24.17
CA SER A 305 9.02 -4.10 24.50
C SER A 305 9.54 -3.37 23.23
N PRO A 306 9.36 -2.05 23.12
CA PRO A 306 9.97 -1.25 22.06
C PRO A 306 11.49 -1.08 22.19
N SER A 307 12.09 -1.59 23.28
CA SER A 307 13.55 -1.62 23.45
C SER A 307 14.23 -2.68 22.57
N PHE A 308 13.47 -3.61 21.99
CA PHE A 308 13.97 -4.55 21.00
C PHE A 308 13.86 -3.97 19.60
N ASN A 309 14.89 -4.17 18.79
CA ASN A 309 14.80 -3.93 17.36
C ASN A 309 14.17 -5.19 16.71
N TRP A 310 12.84 -5.21 16.64
CA TRP A 310 12.06 -6.35 16.19
C TRP A 310 12.46 -6.85 14.80
N LYS A 311 12.63 -5.96 13.83
CA LYS A 311 13.03 -6.30 12.45
C LYS A 311 14.45 -6.87 12.37
N LYS A 312 15.34 -6.53 13.29
CA LYS A 312 16.69 -7.09 13.35
C LYS A 312 16.70 -8.56 13.76
N HIS A 313 15.71 -8.97 14.57
CA HIS A 313 15.64 -10.32 15.15
C HIS A 313 14.62 -11.22 14.48
N LEU A 314 13.56 -10.67 13.87
CA LEU A 314 12.46 -11.42 13.29
C LEU A 314 12.16 -10.95 11.86
N SER A 315 11.93 -11.90 10.95
CA SER A 315 11.41 -11.62 9.62
C SER A 315 9.95 -11.13 9.68
N THR A 316 9.46 -10.49 8.61
CA THR A 316 8.07 -10.02 8.53
C THR A 316 7.07 -11.15 8.79
N ALA A 317 7.26 -12.31 8.18
CA ALA A 317 6.39 -13.48 8.38
C ALA A 317 6.38 -14.02 9.82
N GLN A 318 7.51 -13.90 10.54
CA GLN A 318 7.57 -14.25 11.96
C GLN A 318 6.83 -13.20 12.80
N LEU A 319 7.00 -11.90 12.49
CA LEU A 319 6.29 -10.82 13.19
C LEU A 319 4.78 -10.94 13.07
N GLU A 320 4.26 -11.27 11.88
CA GLU A 320 2.82 -11.46 11.65
C GLU A 320 2.20 -12.59 12.50
N LYS A 321 2.99 -13.62 12.81
CA LYS A 321 2.55 -14.77 13.60
C LYS A 321 2.86 -14.65 15.09
N PHE A 322 3.83 -13.81 15.45
CA PHE A 322 4.44 -13.76 16.79
C PHE A 322 3.43 -13.69 17.93
N GLN A 323 2.51 -12.72 17.86
CA GLN A 323 1.50 -12.56 18.92
C GLN A 323 0.49 -13.72 18.97
N LYS A 324 0.16 -14.31 17.84
CA LYS A 324 -0.72 -15.50 17.77
C LYS A 324 -0.06 -16.72 18.39
N GLU A 325 1.22 -16.94 18.13
CA GLU A 325 2.01 -18.02 18.70
C GLU A 325 2.18 -17.85 20.19
N LEU A 326 2.45 -16.63 20.69
CA LEU A 326 2.44 -16.30 22.11
C LEU A 326 1.07 -16.59 22.75
N GLY A 327 -0.02 -16.20 22.09
CA GLY A 327 -1.38 -16.48 22.57
C GLY A 327 -1.66 -17.97 22.73
N ALA A 328 -1.18 -18.81 21.81
CA ALA A 328 -1.28 -20.26 21.87
C ALA A 328 -0.47 -20.84 23.03
N LEU A 329 0.67 -20.26 23.38
CA LEU A 329 1.47 -20.61 24.56
C LEU A 329 0.83 -20.13 25.88
N GLY A 330 -0.26 -19.34 25.83
CA GLY A 330 -1.00 -18.87 27.01
C GLY A 330 -0.64 -17.47 27.47
N PHE A 331 0.12 -16.72 26.71
CA PHE A 331 0.30 -15.28 26.92
C PHE A 331 -0.96 -14.53 26.48
N LYS A 332 -1.94 -14.52 27.35
CA LYS A 332 -3.29 -14.04 27.06
C LYS A 332 -3.41 -12.51 27.05
N TYR A 333 -2.54 -11.78 27.70
CA TYR A 333 -2.46 -10.33 27.66
C TYR A 333 -1.12 -9.91 27.08
N GLN A 334 -1.14 -9.18 25.96
CA GLN A 334 0.08 -8.78 25.24
C GLN A 334 0.05 -7.27 24.99
N PHE A 335 1.12 -6.57 25.34
CA PHE A 335 1.10 -5.11 25.29
C PHE A 335 2.42 -4.50 24.84
N ILE A 336 2.32 -3.31 24.22
CA ILE A 336 3.47 -2.47 23.84
C ILE A 336 3.50 -1.28 24.78
N THR A 337 4.52 -1.22 25.63
CA THR A 337 4.62 -0.24 26.73
C THR A 337 4.62 1.21 26.29
N LEU A 338 5.42 1.58 25.27
CA LEU A 338 5.68 2.97 24.89
C LEU A 338 4.99 3.37 23.57
N ALA A 339 3.92 2.68 23.18
CA ALA A 339 3.25 2.94 21.91
C ALA A 339 2.79 4.40 21.80
N GLY A 340 2.16 4.94 22.83
CA GLY A 340 1.69 6.33 22.85
C GLY A 340 2.82 7.34 22.77
N PHE A 341 3.92 7.12 23.49
CA PHE A 341 5.09 7.99 23.46
C PHE A 341 5.73 8.03 22.06
N HIS A 342 6.01 6.87 21.46
CA HIS A 342 6.64 6.80 20.15
C HIS A 342 5.74 7.38 19.05
N ALA A 343 4.45 7.05 19.05
CA ALA A 343 3.50 7.59 18.08
C ALA A 343 3.42 9.12 18.17
N ASN A 344 3.27 9.68 19.36
CA ASN A 344 3.20 11.13 19.55
C ASN A 344 4.52 11.83 19.17
N SER A 345 5.66 11.31 19.64
CA SER A 345 6.97 11.90 19.38
C SER A 345 7.32 11.89 17.90
N PHE A 346 7.08 10.77 17.21
CA PHE A 346 7.39 10.64 15.79
C PHE A 346 6.48 11.51 14.93
N SER A 347 5.15 11.46 15.14
CA SER A 347 4.21 12.25 14.33
C SER A 347 4.43 13.76 14.51
N MET A 348 4.72 14.21 15.72
CA MET A 348 5.04 15.62 15.95
C MET A 348 6.39 16.03 15.34
N PHE A 349 7.41 15.17 15.45
CA PHE A 349 8.71 15.43 14.80
C PHE A 349 8.57 15.52 13.29
N ASP A 350 7.84 14.58 12.68
CA ASP A 350 7.64 14.56 11.23
C ASP A 350 6.87 15.79 10.74
N LEU A 351 5.76 16.12 11.41
CA LEU A 351 5.01 17.35 11.12
C LEU A 351 5.89 18.60 11.25
N ALA A 352 6.65 18.74 12.35
CA ALA A 352 7.47 19.92 12.58
C ALA A 352 8.61 20.04 11.55
N ARG A 353 9.23 18.93 11.17
CA ARG A 353 10.26 18.86 10.12
C ARG A 353 9.73 19.34 8.78
N ASN A 354 8.59 18.82 8.38
CA ASN A 354 7.94 19.15 7.11
C ASN A 354 7.37 20.58 7.14
N TYR A 355 6.76 21.00 8.24
CA TYR A 355 6.23 22.35 8.44
C TYR A 355 7.33 23.43 8.33
N LYS A 356 8.52 23.16 8.88
CA LYS A 356 9.68 24.05 8.70
C LYS A 356 10.04 24.26 7.23
N GLN A 357 9.83 23.27 6.37
CA GLN A 357 10.21 23.32 4.96
C GLN A 357 9.08 23.87 4.07
N THR A 358 7.85 23.46 4.30
CA THR A 358 6.71 23.69 3.40
C THR A 358 5.55 24.45 4.04
N GLY A 359 5.66 24.85 5.32
CA GLY A 359 4.65 25.65 6.03
C GLY A 359 3.30 24.93 6.09
N MET A 360 2.22 25.67 5.77
CA MET A 360 0.84 25.17 5.84
C MET A 360 0.57 23.95 4.95
N LEU A 361 1.35 23.72 3.91
CA LEU A 361 1.20 22.53 3.08
C LEU A 361 1.40 21.25 3.90
N ALA A 362 2.42 21.20 4.77
CA ALA A 362 2.65 20.04 5.63
C ALA A 362 1.50 19.79 6.61
N TYR A 363 0.92 20.86 7.15
CA TYR A 363 -0.25 20.75 8.03
C TYR A 363 -1.51 20.31 7.28
N SER A 364 -1.73 20.83 6.08
CA SER A 364 -2.83 20.40 5.22
C SER A 364 -2.75 18.93 4.85
N MET A 365 -1.53 18.42 4.58
CA MET A 365 -1.33 16.98 4.33
C MET A 365 -1.68 16.12 5.55
N LEU A 366 -1.40 16.59 6.78
CA LEU A 366 -1.85 15.91 7.99
C LEU A 366 -3.39 15.89 8.07
N GLN A 367 -4.04 17.03 7.79
CA GLN A 367 -5.52 17.09 7.76
C GLN A 367 -6.12 16.14 6.74
N GLU A 368 -5.51 16.01 5.55
CA GLU A 368 -5.98 15.04 4.54
C GLU A 368 -5.89 13.59 5.05
N LEU A 369 -4.82 13.23 5.75
CA LEU A 369 -4.71 11.91 6.38
C LEU A 369 -5.75 11.69 7.49
N GLU A 370 -6.09 12.73 8.24
CA GLU A 370 -7.16 12.72 9.24
C GLU A 370 -8.53 12.51 8.58
N PHE A 371 -8.85 13.26 7.50
CA PHE A 371 -10.07 13.08 6.70
C PHE A 371 -10.17 11.68 6.11
N GLU A 372 -9.07 11.17 5.54
CA GLU A 372 -9.04 9.77 5.06
C GLU A 372 -9.34 8.76 6.16
N SER A 373 -8.90 9.04 7.38
CA SER A 373 -9.07 8.13 8.52
C SER A 373 -10.50 8.14 9.09
N GLU A 374 -11.35 9.14 8.75
CA GLU A 374 -12.75 9.19 9.20
C GLU A 374 -13.54 7.92 8.81
N ARG A 375 -13.31 7.38 7.61
CA ARG A 375 -13.91 6.12 7.15
C ARG A 375 -13.55 4.89 8.00
N HIS A 376 -12.44 4.96 8.72
CA HIS A 376 -12.00 3.94 9.67
C HIS A 376 -12.46 4.23 11.11
N GLY A 377 -13.25 5.29 11.28
CA GLY A 377 -13.84 5.70 12.55
C GLY A 377 -13.05 6.79 13.29
N TYR A 378 -11.99 7.37 12.69
CA TYR A 378 -11.33 8.54 13.26
C TYR A 378 -12.27 9.74 13.26
N SER A 379 -12.30 10.52 14.34
CA SER A 379 -13.29 11.62 14.48
C SER A 379 -12.70 12.92 14.99
N ALA A 380 -11.41 12.94 15.36
CA ALA A 380 -10.80 14.10 15.99
C ALA A 380 -10.55 15.28 15.03
N VAL A 381 -10.80 15.10 13.73
CA VAL A 381 -10.94 16.21 12.77
C VAL A 381 -11.97 17.20 13.27
N LYS A 382 -13.11 16.73 13.76
CA LYS A 382 -14.13 17.53 14.42
C LYS A 382 -13.79 17.72 15.89
N HIS A 383 -12.75 18.51 16.14
CA HIS A 383 -12.14 18.60 17.46
C HIS A 383 -13.06 19.21 18.52
N GLN A 384 -13.98 20.11 18.18
CA GLN A 384 -14.97 20.64 19.12
C GLN A 384 -15.99 19.57 19.52
N ARG A 385 -16.49 18.81 18.54
CA ARG A 385 -17.35 17.66 18.78
C ARG A 385 -16.63 16.60 19.63
N GLU A 386 -15.37 16.29 19.30
CA GLU A 386 -14.59 15.26 19.99
C GLU A 386 -14.44 15.51 21.49
N VAL A 387 -14.32 16.77 21.91
CA VAL A 387 -14.22 17.15 23.31
C VAL A 387 -15.58 17.37 23.97
N GLY A 388 -16.70 17.31 23.23
CA GLY A 388 -18.05 17.27 23.72
C GLY A 388 -18.79 18.61 23.73
N THR A 389 -18.49 19.51 22.80
CA THR A 389 -19.22 20.79 22.66
C THR A 389 -20.72 20.53 22.50
N GLY A 390 -21.15 19.57 21.65
CA GLY A 390 -22.56 19.21 21.47
C GLY A 390 -23.22 18.67 22.74
N TYR A 391 -22.48 17.95 23.60
CA TYR A 391 -22.99 17.51 24.90
C TYR A 391 -23.32 18.71 25.80
N PHE A 392 -22.47 19.75 25.81
CA PHE A 392 -22.74 20.96 26.60
C PHE A 392 -23.84 21.82 25.97
N ASP A 393 -23.97 21.86 24.65
CA ASP A 393 -25.09 22.48 23.96
C ASP A 393 -26.42 21.81 24.33
N HIS A 394 -26.44 20.49 24.44
CA HIS A 394 -27.61 19.76 24.91
C HIS A 394 -27.98 20.12 26.35
N ILE A 395 -26.99 20.26 27.25
CA ILE A 395 -27.24 20.74 28.63
C ILE A 395 -27.84 22.14 28.59
N SER A 396 -27.29 23.07 27.81
CA SER A 396 -27.79 24.43 27.68
C SER A 396 -29.25 24.48 27.21
N ASN A 397 -29.59 23.66 26.21
CA ASN A 397 -30.94 23.50 25.72
C ASN A 397 -31.88 22.89 26.78
N ALA A 398 -31.45 21.83 27.46
CA ALA A 398 -32.25 21.20 28.50
C ALA A 398 -32.59 22.15 29.64
N VAL A 399 -31.63 22.94 30.12
CA VAL A 399 -31.79 23.90 31.23
C VAL A 399 -32.73 25.05 30.82
N THR A 400 -32.73 25.44 29.55
CA THR A 400 -33.56 26.54 29.02
C THR A 400 -34.88 26.08 28.40
N GLY A 401 -35.27 24.83 28.55
CA GLY A 401 -36.51 24.28 27.96
C GLY A 401 -36.49 24.27 26.42
N GLY A 402 -35.31 24.10 25.81
CA GLY A 402 -35.15 24.07 24.36
C GLY A 402 -34.97 25.43 23.68
N GLN A 403 -34.79 26.50 24.45
CA GLN A 403 -34.71 27.87 23.93
C GLN A 403 -33.29 28.49 24.14
N SER A 404 -32.23 27.72 24.12
CA SER A 404 -30.90 28.29 24.26
C SER A 404 -30.48 29.03 23.01
N SER A 405 -30.05 30.30 23.18
CA SER A 405 -29.43 31.12 22.14
C SER A 405 -27.90 31.09 22.19
N THR A 406 -27.31 30.25 23.08
CA THR A 406 -25.87 30.22 23.35
C THR A 406 -25.24 28.85 23.02
N THR A 407 -25.90 28.06 22.18
CA THR A 407 -25.32 26.84 21.65
C THR A 407 -24.07 27.15 20.82
N ALA A 408 -22.97 26.42 21.01
CA ALA A 408 -21.69 26.75 20.46
C ALA A 408 -21.38 25.98 19.16
N LEU A 409 -21.94 24.78 18.99
CA LEU A 409 -21.65 23.92 17.82
C LEU A 409 -22.46 24.39 16.60
N SER A 410 -23.72 24.73 16.79
CA SER A 410 -24.61 25.24 15.74
C SER A 410 -24.13 26.60 15.21
N GLY A 411 -23.92 26.70 13.90
CA GLY A 411 -23.38 27.90 13.24
C GLY A 411 -21.89 28.10 13.42
N SER A 412 -21.14 27.10 13.95
CA SER A 412 -19.68 27.12 14.06
C SER A 412 -19.01 26.87 12.71
N THR A 413 -17.72 27.24 12.62
CA THR A 413 -16.88 26.90 11.45
C THR A 413 -16.68 25.37 11.31
N GLU A 414 -16.69 24.64 12.42
CA GLU A 414 -16.62 23.17 12.41
C GLU A 414 -17.87 22.57 11.77
N GLU A 415 -19.05 23.09 12.11
CA GLU A 415 -20.29 22.67 11.46
C GLU A 415 -20.30 23.02 9.97
N ALA A 416 -19.84 24.21 9.61
CA ALA A 416 -19.86 24.67 8.23
C ALA A 416 -18.83 23.99 7.32
N GLN A 417 -17.62 23.69 7.84
CA GLN A 417 -16.50 23.18 7.03
C GLN A 417 -16.26 21.67 7.18
N PHE A 418 -16.70 21.05 8.27
CA PHE A 418 -16.53 19.63 8.55
C PHE A 418 -17.87 18.90 8.72
N ARG A 419 -18.94 19.39 8.09
CA ARG A 419 -20.20 18.65 8.04
C ARG A 419 -19.96 17.29 7.42
N THR A 420 -20.02 16.24 8.21
CA THR A 420 -20.56 14.98 7.73
C THR A 420 -22.03 15.26 7.54
N GLU A 421 -22.50 15.26 6.33
CA GLU A 421 -23.93 15.24 6.05
C GLU A 421 -24.47 13.98 6.75
N THR A 422 -25.08 14.20 7.93
CA THR A 422 -25.85 13.15 8.60
C THR A 422 -26.95 12.74 7.65
N ALA A 423 -27.04 11.46 7.41
CA ALA A 423 -28.05 10.80 6.61
C ALA A 423 -29.47 11.31 6.95
N SER A 424 -29.91 12.28 6.20
CA SER A 424 -31.34 12.58 6.05
C SER A 424 -31.58 12.77 4.56
N SER A 425 -32.17 11.75 3.95
CA SER A 425 -32.49 11.59 2.53
C SER A 425 -31.30 11.31 1.59
N ALA A 426 -31.10 10.02 1.27
CA ALA A 426 -30.39 9.49 0.12
C ALA A 426 -29.06 10.16 -0.22
N ASP A 427 -27.97 9.53 0.21
CA ASP A 427 -26.58 9.72 -0.21
C ASP A 427 -26.44 10.17 -1.68
N GLU A 428 -26.53 11.45 -1.97
CA GLU A 428 -25.90 12.00 -3.16
C GLU A 428 -24.48 12.44 -2.82
N GLU A 429 -23.56 11.50 -2.77
CA GLU A 429 -22.11 11.80 -2.88
C GLU A 429 -21.95 12.72 -4.11
N ILE A 430 -21.42 13.92 -3.94
CA ILE A 430 -21.29 14.88 -5.03
C ILE A 430 -20.08 14.47 -5.86
N LEU A 431 -20.34 13.89 -7.05
CA LEU A 431 -19.34 13.79 -8.09
C LEU A 431 -19.28 15.15 -8.80
N THR A 432 -18.12 15.79 -8.79
CA THR A 432 -17.91 17.10 -9.41
C THR A 432 -17.03 16.95 -10.64
N LEU A 433 -17.44 17.53 -11.75
CA LEU A 433 -16.62 17.71 -12.95
C LEU A 433 -15.97 19.09 -12.89
N THR A 434 -14.63 19.17 -12.91
CA THR A 434 -13.88 20.44 -12.85
C THR A 434 -13.61 21.05 -14.22
N ALA A 435 -13.69 20.26 -15.28
CA ALA A 435 -13.52 20.74 -16.65
C ALA A 435 -14.86 21.01 -17.33
N GLN A 436 -14.85 21.93 -18.29
CA GLN A 436 -16.03 22.24 -19.10
C GLN A 436 -16.41 21.05 -19.99
N THR A 437 -17.70 20.75 -20.03
CA THR A 437 -18.28 19.80 -20.99
C THR A 437 -18.59 20.49 -22.32
N MET A 438 -18.51 19.74 -23.40
CA MET A 438 -18.84 20.19 -24.75
C MET A 438 -20.07 19.42 -25.28
N ASP A 439 -20.68 19.92 -26.35
CA ASP A 439 -21.78 19.24 -27.04
C ASP A 439 -21.35 17.83 -27.45
N GLY A 440 -22.11 16.82 -27.08
CA GLY A 440 -21.83 15.40 -27.34
C GLY A 440 -21.27 14.64 -26.13
N ASP A 441 -20.72 15.32 -25.12
CA ASP A 441 -20.18 14.69 -23.93
C ASP A 441 -21.28 14.01 -23.09
N GLU A 442 -22.50 14.51 -23.13
CA GLU A 442 -23.69 13.94 -22.49
C GLU A 442 -24.02 12.52 -22.95
N THR A 443 -23.53 12.12 -24.14
CA THR A 443 -23.64 10.74 -24.64
C THR A 443 -22.88 9.76 -23.76
N ILE A 444 -21.77 10.18 -23.19
CA ILE A 444 -20.87 9.36 -22.35
C ILE A 444 -21.05 9.68 -20.87
N LEU A 445 -21.15 10.96 -20.50
CA LEU A 445 -21.32 11.41 -19.12
C LEU A 445 -22.79 11.41 -18.70
N THR A 446 -23.49 10.32 -18.95
CA THR A 446 -24.88 10.20 -18.49
C THR A 446 -24.93 10.10 -16.96
N PRO A 447 -26.01 10.59 -16.29
CA PRO A 447 -26.14 10.51 -14.84
C PRO A 447 -25.93 9.09 -14.27
N ASP A 448 -26.43 8.05 -14.99
CA ASP A 448 -26.26 6.67 -14.57
C ASP A 448 -24.83 6.15 -14.77
N ALA A 449 -24.13 6.57 -15.84
CA ALA A 449 -22.72 6.25 -16.04
C ALA A 449 -21.86 6.90 -14.94
N LEU A 450 -22.11 8.17 -14.62
CA LEU A 450 -21.40 8.87 -13.54
C LEU A 450 -21.69 8.24 -12.17
N ARG A 451 -22.94 7.81 -11.93
CA ARG A 451 -23.29 7.03 -10.72
C ARG A 451 -22.49 5.73 -10.67
N PHE A 452 -22.37 5.03 -11.77
CA PHE A 452 -21.56 3.81 -11.84
C PHE A 452 -20.07 4.06 -11.57
N ILE A 453 -19.47 5.13 -12.12
CA ILE A 453 -18.10 5.55 -11.81
C ILE A 453 -17.93 5.83 -10.32
N LYS A 454 -18.90 6.53 -9.72
CA LYS A 454 -18.94 6.81 -8.30
C LYS A 454 -18.97 5.52 -7.46
N GLU A 455 -19.86 4.58 -7.81
CA GLU A 455 -19.96 3.28 -7.14
C GLU A 455 -18.64 2.49 -7.22
N LEU A 456 -17.97 2.48 -8.38
CA LEU A 456 -16.67 1.82 -8.55
C LEU A 456 -15.58 2.45 -7.66
N ASN A 457 -15.48 3.77 -7.63
CA ASN A 457 -14.50 4.45 -6.79
C ASN A 457 -14.79 4.22 -5.30
N LYS A 458 -16.02 4.37 -4.86
CA LYS A 458 -16.44 4.07 -3.47
C LYS A 458 -16.06 2.66 -3.02
N GLN A 459 -16.22 1.69 -3.90
CA GLN A 459 -15.99 0.28 -3.57
C GLN A 459 -14.51 -0.13 -3.61
N PHE A 460 -13.69 0.49 -4.47
CA PHE A 460 -12.38 -0.06 -4.82
C PHE A 460 -11.20 0.91 -4.65
N ASP A 461 -11.43 2.23 -4.59
CA ASP A 461 -10.33 3.19 -4.60
C ASP A 461 -9.44 3.10 -3.36
N ASP A 462 -10.01 2.86 -2.20
CA ASP A 462 -9.26 2.68 -0.95
C ASP A 462 -8.25 1.54 -1.03
N ARG A 463 -8.71 0.42 -1.57
CA ARG A 463 -7.84 -0.75 -1.76
C ARG A 463 -6.77 -0.48 -2.81
N ARG A 464 -7.10 0.28 -3.86
CA ARG A 464 -6.13 0.75 -4.86
C ARG A 464 -5.02 1.56 -4.19
N ILE A 465 -5.36 2.55 -3.38
CA ILE A 465 -4.39 3.39 -2.65
C ILE A 465 -3.53 2.54 -1.70
N GLN A 466 -4.12 1.60 -0.98
CA GLN A 466 -3.35 0.68 -0.12
C GLN A 466 -2.33 -0.13 -0.92
N LEU A 467 -2.69 -0.62 -2.11
CA LEU A 467 -1.78 -1.36 -2.97
C LEU A 467 -0.67 -0.48 -3.56
N LEU A 468 -0.98 0.78 -3.91
CA LEU A 468 0.03 1.75 -4.34
C LEU A 468 1.02 2.07 -3.20
N ASN A 469 0.54 2.26 -1.98
CA ASN A 469 1.41 2.44 -0.81
C ASN A 469 2.29 1.21 -0.55
N LYS A 470 1.78 0.01 -0.79
CA LYS A 470 2.57 -1.22 -0.71
C LYS A 470 3.70 -1.26 -1.73
N ARG A 471 3.51 -0.70 -2.95
CA ARG A 471 4.61 -0.55 -3.93
C ARG A 471 5.76 0.26 -3.36
N VAL A 472 5.46 1.39 -2.70
CA VAL A 472 6.47 2.26 -2.07
C VAL A 472 7.23 1.50 -0.99
N GLN A 473 6.53 0.74 -0.15
CA GLN A 473 7.15 -0.08 0.90
C GLN A 473 8.08 -1.15 0.30
N VAL A 474 7.62 -1.91 -0.69
CA VAL A 474 8.43 -2.95 -1.36
C VAL A 474 9.66 -2.33 -2.04
N GLN A 475 9.51 -1.18 -2.71
CA GLN A 475 10.64 -0.48 -3.31
C GLN A 475 11.65 0.00 -2.27
N HIS A 476 11.19 0.47 -1.11
CA HIS A 476 12.05 0.84 0.00
C HIS A 476 12.86 -0.37 0.52
N GLU A 477 12.22 -1.51 0.72
CA GLU A 477 12.88 -2.75 1.16
C GLU A 477 13.97 -3.21 0.17
N ILE A 478 13.71 -3.07 -1.14
CA ILE A 478 14.71 -3.35 -2.18
C ILE A 478 15.85 -2.33 -2.12
N ASN A 479 15.55 -1.05 -2.02
CA ASN A 479 16.55 0.02 -1.99
C ASN A 479 17.54 -0.14 -0.81
N GLU A 480 17.03 -0.57 0.36
CA GLU A 480 17.85 -0.88 1.55
C GLU A 480 18.57 -2.25 1.46
N GLY A 481 18.27 -3.06 0.44
CA GLY A 481 18.84 -4.40 0.28
C GLY A 481 18.34 -5.42 1.30
N SER A 482 17.26 -5.13 2.02
CA SER A 482 16.65 -6.04 2.99
C SER A 482 15.81 -7.13 2.32
N TRP A 483 15.35 -6.91 1.10
CA TRP A 483 14.63 -7.87 0.28
C TRP A 483 15.00 -7.73 -1.19
N PHE A 484 15.00 -8.84 -1.92
CA PHE A 484 15.19 -8.89 -3.37
C PHE A 484 14.12 -9.79 -4.02
N PRO A 485 13.75 -9.51 -5.29
CA PRO A 485 12.73 -10.28 -6.00
C PRO A 485 13.08 -11.77 -6.11
N ASP A 486 12.13 -12.62 -5.71
CA ASP A 486 12.20 -14.07 -5.86
C ASP A 486 10.79 -14.67 -5.94
N PHE A 487 10.69 -15.92 -6.36
CA PHE A 487 9.44 -16.67 -6.35
C PHE A 487 9.00 -16.94 -4.90
N SER A 488 7.79 -16.51 -4.55
CA SER A 488 7.29 -16.67 -3.18
C SER A 488 7.08 -18.14 -2.82
N THR A 489 7.63 -18.58 -1.70
CA THR A 489 7.37 -19.92 -1.16
C THR A 489 5.96 -20.10 -0.63
N THR A 490 5.29 -19.01 -0.23
CA THR A 490 3.93 -19.05 0.33
C THR A 490 2.84 -19.29 -0.72
N THR A 491 3.17 -19.16 -2.01
CA THR A 491 2.27 -19.38 -3.14
C THR A 491 2.75 -20.50 -4.06
N ALA A 492 3.67 -21.34 -3.58
CA ALA A 492 4.23 -22.46 -4.35
C ALA A 492 3.13 -23.43 -4.82
N ASP A 493 2.13 -23.68 -3.99
CA ASP A 493 0.96 -24.50 -4.30
C ASP A 493 0.20 -24.04 -5.55
N ILE A 494 0.07 -22.71 -5.75
CA ILE A 494 -0.56 -22.15 -6.96
C ILE A 494 0.25 -22.50 -8.22
N ARG A 495 1.58 -22.43 -8.13
CA ARG A 495 2.48 -22.72 -9.26
C ARG A 495 2.57 -24.22 -9.56
N GLU A 496 2.58 -25.05 -8.53
CA GLU A 496 2.76 -26.49 -8.60
C GLU A 496 1.47 -27.24 -8.97
N ASP A 497 0.31 -26.71 -8.59
CA ASP A 497 -0.98 -27.29 -8.97
C ASP A 497 -1.22 -27.15 -10.47
N LYS A 498 -1.25 -28.29 -11.16
CA LYS A 498 -1.50 -28.40 -12.61
C LYS A 498 -2.99 -28.51 -12.97
N GLY A 499 -3.87 -28.52 -11.97
CA GLY A 499 -5.31 -28.78 -12.15
C GLY A 499 -6.10 -27.57 -12.61
N TRP A 500 -5.67 -26.35 -12.32
CA TRP A 500 -6.41 -25.14 -12.66
C TRP A 500 -5.96 -24.49 -13.98
N ARG A 501 -6.87 -23.72 -14.57
CA ARG A 501 -6.69 -23.03 -15.85
C ARG A 501 -7.20 -21.59 -15.74
N GLY A 502 -6.75 -20.72 -16.66
CA GLY A 502 -7.35 -19.42 -16.93
C GLY A 502 -8.74 -19.53 -17.55
N ALA A 503 -9.33 -18.38 -17.89
CA ALA A 503 -10.65 -18.33 -18.47
C ALA A 503 -10.71 -18.99 -19.86
N LYS A 504 -11.89 -19.51 -20.21
CA LYS A 504 -12.13 -19.98 -21.57
C LYS A 504 -11.99 -18.82 -22.55
N ILE A 505 -11.12 -18.99 -23.54
CA ILE A 505 -10.88 -18.00 -24.59
C ILE A 505 -12.14 -17.87 -25.47
N PRO A 506 -12.69 -16.67 -25.66
CA PRO A 506 -13.81 -16.42 -26.58
C PRO A 506 -13.52 -16.83 -28.00
N HIS A 507 -14.58 -17.08 -28.78
CA HIS A 507 -14.46 -17.57 -30.12
C HIS A 507 -13.68 -16.59 -31.04
N ASP A 508 -13.97 -15.29 -30.92
CA ASP A 508 -13.36 -14.21 -31.72
C ASP A 508 -11.93 -13.85 -31.26
N LEU A 509 -11.46 -14.36 -30.10
CA LEU A 509 -10.10 -14.21 -29.61
C LEU A 509 -9.23 -15.48 -29.79
N GLN A 510 -9.69 -16.53 -30.46
CA GLN A 510 -8.91 -17.77 -30.66
C GLN A 510 -7.64 -17.53 -31.47
N ASP A 511 -7.69 -16.62 -32.44
CA ASP A 511 -6.58 -16.24 -33.30
C ASP A 511 -6.15 -14.79 -33.04
N ARG A 512 -5.04 -14.61 -32.33
CA ARG A 512 -4.46 -13.33 -31.96
C ARG A 512 -3.06 -13.12 -32.58
N ARG A 513 -2.74 -13.77 -33.69
CA ARG A 513 -1.38 -13.76 -34.28
C ARG A 513 -0.82 -12.37 -34.58
N VAL A 514 -1.66 -11.40 -34.91
CA VAL A 514 -1.23 -10.00 -35.08
C VAL A 514 -2.23 -9.06 -34.42
N GLU A 515 -1.73 -8.30 -33.44
CA GLU A 515 -2.46 -7.22 -32.80
C GLU A 515 -1.86 -5.87 -33.18
N ILE A 516 -2.69 -4.86 -33.34
CA ILE A 516 -2.28 -3.49 -33.56
C ILE A 516 -2.68 -2.63 -32.36
N THR A 517 -1.80 -1.72 -31.93
CA THR A 517 -2.08 -0.75 -30.85
C THR A 517 -2.05 0.67 -31.40
N GLY A 518 -2.78 1.56 -30.75
CA GLY A 518 -2.77 2.99 -31.06
C GLY A 518 -3.71 3.80 -30.16
N PRO A 519 -3.55 5.13 -30.15
CA PRO A 519 -4.36 6.04 -29.34
C PRO A 519 -5.84 6.00 -29.72
N THR A 520 -6.67 6.60 -28.89
CA THR A 520 -8.13 6.64 -29.04
C THR A 520 -8.61 7.79 -29.96
N ASP A 521 -7.72 8.38 -30.78
CA ASP A 521 -8.06 9.34 -31.82
C ASP A 521 -8.97 8.72 -32.89
N ARG A 522 -9.98 9.48 -33.33
CA ARG A 522 -11.04 9.01 -34.21
C ARG A 522 -10.53 8.39 -35.52
N LYS A 523 -9.57 9.05 -36.16
CA LYS A 523 -8.95 8.54 -37.41
C LYS A 523 -8.09 7.31 -37.16
N MET A 524 -7.37 7.30 -36.04
CA MET A 524 -6.48 6.19 -35.69
C MET A 524 -7.27 4.93 -35.36
N ILE A 525 -8.39 5.04 -34.64
CA ILE A 525 -9.31 3.91 -34.39
C ILE A 525 -9.79 3.31 -35.71
N ILE A 526 -10.28 4.13 -36.65
CA ILE A 526 -10.75 3.62 -37.94
C ILE A 526 -9.63 2.89 -38.69
N ASN A 527 -8.43 3.47 -38.75
CA ASN A 527 -7.30 2.87 -39.46
C ASN A 527 -6.83 1.57 -38.78
N ALA A 528 -6.83 1.49 -37.44
CA ALA A 528 -6.42 0.32 -36.72
C ALA A 528 -7.43 -0.83 -36.88
N LEU A 529 -8.72 -0.57 -36.72
CA LEU A 529 -9.79 -1.53 -36.97
C LEU A 529 -9.76 -2.09 -38.41
N ASN A 530 -9.41 -1.25 -39.38
CA ASN A 530 -9.32 -1.61 -40.78
C ASN A 530 -7.94 -2.16 -41.22
N SER A 531 -6.99 -2.30 -40.32
CA SER A 531 -5.59 -2.62 -40.64
C SER A 531 -5.38 -4.04 -41.15
N GLY A 532 -6.36 -4.92 -40.99
CA GLY A 532 -6.24 -6.36 -41.25
C GLY A 532 -5.58 -7.13 -40.12
N ALA A 533 -5.26 -6.51 -38.99
CA ALA A 533 -4.87 -7.21 -37.76
C ALA A 533 -6.03 -8.03 -37.20
N ASN A 534 -5.74 -9.06 -36.39
CA ASN A 534 -6.77 -9.85 -35.71
C ASN A 534 -7.43 -9.06 -34.60
N VAL A 535 -6.63 -8.28 -33.85
CA VAL A 535 -7.04 -7.51 -32.69
C VAL A 535 -6.53 -6.07 -32.78
N PHE A 536 -7.34 -5.13 -32.34
CA PHE A 536 -6.95 -3.76 -32.10
C PHE A 536 -7.04 -3.44 -30.60
N MET A 537 -5.94 -3.00 -29.99
CA MET A 537 -5.92 -2.45 -28.65
C MET A 537 -6.02 -0.92 -28.72
N ALA A 538 -7.19 -0.39 -28.35
CA ALA A 538 -7.41 1.04 -28.14
C ALA A 538 -6.83 1.46 -26.79
N ASP A 539 -5.93 2.42 -26.81
CA ASP A 539 -5.06 2.71 -25.69
C ASP A 539 -5.33 4.08 -25.07
N PHE A 540 -5.86 4.09 -23.84
CA PHE A 540 -6.01 5.29 -23.02
C PHE A 540 -4.77 5.63 -22.17
N GLU A 541 -3.79 4.75 -22.14
CA GLU A 541 -2.61 4.87 -21.30
C GLU A 541 -1.40 5.46 -22.05
N ASP A 542 -0.41 4.63 -22.45
CA ASP A 542 0.90 5.08 -22.93
C ASP A 542 0.85 5.83 -24.27
N SER A 543 -0.09 5.49 -25.14
CA SER A 543 -0.24 6.17 -26.45
C SER A 543 -1.12 7.41 -26.39
N ASN A 544 -1.68 7.75 -25.23
CA ASN A 544 -2.59 8.87 -25.05
C ASN A 544 -2.05 9.86 -24.01
N THR A 545 -2.39 11.13 -24.19
CA THR A 545 -2.20 12.16 -23.15
C THR A 545 -3.51 12.32 -22.40
N PRO A 546 -3.53 12.25 -21.07
CA PRO A 546 -4.77 12.23 -20.30
C PRO A 546 -5.40 13.62 -20.10
N SER A 547 -5.40 14.46 -21.14
CA SER A 547 -6.21 15.68 -21.13
C SER A 547 -7.70 15.30 -21.10
N TRP A 548 -8.51 16.15 -20.48
CA TRP A 548 -9.96 15.91 -20.38
C TRP A 548 -10.59 15.60 -21.75
N ARG A 549 -10.22 16.38 -22.76
CA ARG A 549 -10.77 16.20 -24.10
C ARG A 549 -10.39 14.85 -24.71
N ASN A 550 -9.12 14.48 -24.62
CA ASN A 550 -8.66 13.19 -25.16
C ASN A 550 -9.37 12.00 -24.51
N GLN A 551 -9.63 12.08 -23.18
CA GLN A 551 -10.31 11.00 -22.47
C GLN A 551 -11.78 10.87 -22.94
N LEU A 552 -12.52 11.98 -23.03
CA LEU A 552 -13.91 11.96 -23.49
C LEU A 552 -14.04 11.65 -24.96
N ASP A 553 -13.23 12.30 -25.83
CA ASP A 553 -13.23 11.99 -27.27
C ASP A 553 -12.92 10.51 -27.52
N GLY A 554 -11.99 9.94 -26.75
CA GLY A 554 -11.67 8.51 -26.82
C GLY A 554 -12.87 7.63 -26.52
N GLN A 555 -13.62 7.92 -25.48
CA GLN A 555 -14.83 7.19 -25.10
C GLN A 555 -15.94 7.35 -26.17
N ILE A 556 -16.17 8.57 -26.66
CA ILE A 556 -17.13 8.85 -27.75
C ILE A 556 -16.75 8.09 -29.02
N ASN A 557 -15.46 8.11 -29.38
CA ASN A 557 -14.96 7.43 -30.58
C ASN A 557 -15.15 5.90 -30.49
N LEU A 558 -14.92 5.31 -29.30
CA LEU A 558 -15.17 3.89 -29.08
C LEU A 558 -16.66 3.56 -29.03
N TYR A 559 -17.48 4.44 -28.45
CA TYR A 559 -18.93 4.30 -28.48
C TYR A 559 -19.45 4.22 -29.93
N ASP A 560 -19.01 5.14 -30.81
CA ASP A 560 -19.36 5.15 -32.22
C ASP A 560 -18.79 3.94 -32.98
N ALA A 561 -17.55 3.55 -32.69
CA ALA A 561 -16.90 2.40 -33.34
C ALA A 561 -17.65 1.07 -33.01
N VAL A 562 -18.00 0.85 -31.74
CA VAL A 562 -18.75 -0.33 -31.30
C VAL A 562 -20.13 -0.41 -31.99
N ARG A 563 -20.75 0.75 -32.33
CA ARG A 563 -22.04 0.82 -33.04
C ARG A 563 -21.91 0.89 -34.54
N ASN A 564 -20.68 0.85 -35.09
CA ASN A 564 -20.36 0.98 -36.52
C ASN A 564 -20.73 2.36 -37.11
N ASN A 565 -20.86 3.38 -36.27
CA ASN A 565 -21.24 4.75 -36.65
C ASN A 565 -20.03 5.65 -36.86
N ILE A 566 -18.83 5.22 -36.51
CA ILE A 566 -17.62 6.03 -36.59
C ILE A 566 -17.26 6.36 -38.02
N SER A 567 -17.09 7.66 -38.30
CA SER A 567 -16.57 8.17 -39.56
C SER A 567 -15.71 9.42 -39.30
N TYR A 568 -14.78 9.70 -40.21
CA TYR A 568 -13.91 10.88 -40.13
C TYR A 568 -13.62 11.43 -41.51
N VAL A 569 -13.77 12.74 -41.70
CA VAL A 569 -13.40 13.44 -42.93
C VAL A 569 -12.16 14.30 -42.66
N HIS A 570 -11.08 14.03 -43.34
CA HIS A 570 -9.82 14.77 -43.14
C HIS A 570 -10.02 16.26 -43.54
N PRO A 571 -9.74 17.24 -42.67
CA PRO A 571 -10.06 18.64 -42.88
C PRO A 571 -9.50 19.21 -44.20
N SER A 572 -8.21 18.95 -44.46
CA SER A 572 -7.53 19.51 -45.62
C SER A 572 -7.63 18.63 -46.90
N MET A 573 -7.56 17.29 -46.74
CA MET A 573 -7.56 16.38 -47.91
C MET A 573 -8.96 15.98 -48.37
N LYS A 574 -10.01 16.28 -47.58
CA LYS A 574 -11.40 15.89 -47.81
C LYS A 574 -11.58 14.37 -48.01
N LYS A 575 -10.61 13.58 -47.58
CA LYS A 575 -10.68 12.13 -47.64
C LYS A 575 -11.56 11.63 -46.47
N GLU A 576 -12.54 10.80 -46.81
CA GLU A 576 -13.40 10.15 -45.84
C GLU A 576 -12.80 8.80 -45.38
N TYR A 577 -12.95 8.50 -44.12
CA TYR A 577 -12.56 7.26 -43.46
C TYR A 577 -13.80 6.64 -42.78
N LYS A 578 -14.04 5.36 -43.03
CA LYS A 578 -15.15 4.57 -42.46
C LYS A 578 -14.68 3.15 -42.19
N LEU A 579 -15.42 2.43 -41.38
CA LEU A 579 -15.13 1.02 -41.07
C LEU A 579 -15.42 0.14 -42.29
N ASN A 580 -14.56 -0.86 -42.50
CA ASN A 580 -14.78 -1.95 -43.44
C ASN A 580 -15.87 -2.93 -42.90
N LYS A 581 -16.33 -3.85 -43.73
CA LYS A 581 -17.29 -4.90 -43.33
C LYS A 581 -16.70 -5.86 -42.30
N SER A 582 -15.41 -6.12 -42.37
CA SER A 582 -14.67 -6.93 -41.43
C SER A 582 -13.59 -6.06 -40.78
N VAL A 583 -13.56 -6.03 -39.48
CA VAL A 583 -12.66 -5.23 -38.68
C VAL A 583 -11.97 -6.10 -37.63
N ALA A 584 -10.86 -5.61 -37.04
CA ALA A 584 -10.18 -6.26 -35.92
C ALA A 584 -11.09 -6.32 -34.69
N VAL A 585 -10.91 -7.34 -33.85
CA VAL A 585 -11.56 -7.42 -32.54
C VAL A 585 -11.02 -6.32 -31.62
N LEU A 586 -11.91 -5.60 -30.93
CA LEU A 586 -11.55 -4.48 -30.08
C LEU A 586 -11.19 -4.93 -28.66
N LEU A 587 -10.01 -4.55 -28.19
CA LEU A 587 -9.63 -4.57 -26.80
C LEU A 587 -9.35 -3.12 -26.34
N VAL A 588 -9.54 -2.82 -25.07
CA VAL A 588 -9.29 -1.49 -24.50
C VAL A 588 -8.25 -1.58 -23.40
N ARG A 589 -7.24 -0.71 -23.46
CA ARG A 589 -6.28 -0.53 -22.36
C ARG A 589 -6.67 0.69 -21.54
N PRO A 590 -7.24 0.55 -20.33
CA PRO A 590 -7.46 1.66 -19.42
C PRO A 590 -6.13 2.13 -18.85
N ARG A 591 -6.09 3.30 -18.26
CA ARG A 591 -4.93 3.80 -17.50
C ARG A 591 -4.55 2.84 -16.37
N GLY A 592 -3.27 2.79 -16.02
CA GLY A 592 -2.76 1.99 -14.91
C GLY A 592 -3.26 2.47 -13.54
N TRP A 593 -3.24 1.62 -12.52
CA TRP A 593 -3.71 1.93 -11.16
C TRP A 593 -3.10 3.19 -10.54
N HIS A 594 -1.91 3.60 -10.96
CA HIS A 594 -1.19 4.77 -10.47
C HIS A 594 -1.71 6.12 -11.00
N LEU A 595 -2.44 6.12 -12.12
CA LEU A 595 -2.89 7.35 -12.76
C LEU A 595 -4.27 7.79 -12.22
N PRO A 596 -4.40 9.03 -11.72
CA PRO A 596 -5.69 9.62 -11.35
C PRO A 596 -6.44 10.16 -12.57
N GLU A 597 -7.74 10.42 -12.41
CA GLU A 597 -8.53 11.30 -13.26
C GLU A 597 -8.79 12.61 -12.49
N LYS A 598 -8.05 13.65 -12.86
CA LYS A 598 -8.04 14.92 -12.11
C LYS A 598 -9.21 15.84 -12.40
N HIS A 599 -10.00 15.55 -13.42
CA HIS A 599 -11.17 16.35 -13.80
C HIS A 599 -12.48 15.80 -13.23
N VAL A 600 -12.43 14.62 -12.61
CA VAL A 600 -13.58 14.00 -11.94
C VAL A 600 -13.25 13.83 -10.47
N LEU A 601 -13.91 14.61 -9.64
CA LEU A 601 -13.69 14.59 -8.21
C LEU A 601 -14.86 13.92 -7.48
N ILE A 602 -14.53 13.06 -6.52
CA ILE A 602 -15.47 12.56 -5.52
C ILE A 602 -14.95 13.04 -4.17
N HIS A 603 -15.77 13.74 -3.40
CA HIS A 603 -15.36 14.43 -2.17
C HIS A 603 -14.10 15.32 -2.35
N ASN A 604 -14.06 16.08 -3.44
CA ASN A 604 -12.93 16.95 -3.83
C ASN A 604 -11.58 16.20 -4.06
N LYS A 605 -11.59 14.88 -4.20
CA LYS A 605 -10.41 14.09 -4.53
C LYS A 605 -10.50 13.56 -5.96
N PRO A 606 -9.39 13.58 -6.72
CA PRO A 606 -9.34 12.96 -8.03
C PRO A 606 -9.72 11.48 -7.96
N THR A 607 -10.53 11.02 -8.90
CA THR A 607 -10.90 9.61 -9.01
C THR A 607 -9.78 8.79 -9.65
N SER A 608 -9.90 7.46 -9.58
CA SER A 608 -9.00 6.57 -10.31
C SER A 608 -9.21 6.69 -11.82
N GLY A 609 -8.15 7.02 -12.56
CA GLY A 609 -8.18 7.00 -14.02
C GLY A 609 -8.51 5.63 -14.60
N SER A 610 -8.01 4.57 -13.95
CA SER A 610 -8.31 3.18 -14.35
C SER A 610 -9.79 2.85 -14.27
N LEU A 611 -10.44 3.23 -13.16
CA LEU A 611 -11.86 2.98 -12.94
C LEU A 611 -12.74 3.87 -13.82
N PHE A 612 -12.27 5.07 -14.15
CA PHE A 612 -12.96 5.97 -15.06
C PHE A 612 -12.98 5.42 -16.48
N ASP A 613 -11.81 5.09 -17.03
CA ASP A 613 -11.68 4.59 -18.41
C ASP A 613 -12.42 3.24 -18.59
N PHE A 614 -12.19 2.31 -17.67
CA PHE A 614 -12.86 1.01 -17.66
C PHE A 614 -14.38 1.15 -17.49
N GLY A 615 -14.79 1.96 -16.50
CA GLY A 615 -16.18 2.06 -16.10
C GLY A 615 -17.05 2.67 -17.20
N LEU A 616 -16.60 3.76 -17.83
CA LEU A 616 -17.35 4.36 -18.95
C LEU A 616 -17.43 3.40 -20.14
N PHE A 617 -16.29 2.76 -20.49
CA PHE A 617 -16.30 1.82 -21.62
C PHE A 617 -17.24 0.63 -21.39
N VAL A 618 -17.14 -0.04 -20.23
CA VAL A 618 -17.95 -1.22 -19.95
C VAL A 618 -19.43 -0.87 -19.82
N TYR A 619 -19.74 0.27 -19.18
CA TYR A 619 -21.11 0.72 -18.99
C TYR A 619 -21.83 0.90 -20.33
N HIS A 620 -21.22 1.63 -21.28
CA HIS A 620 -21.86 1.96 -22.54
C HIS A 620 -21.79 0.86 -23.58
N ASN A 621 -20.78 -0.02 -23.55
CA ASN A 621 -20.46 -0.86 -24.69
C ASN A 621 -20.62 -2.36 -24.44
N ALA A 622 -20.58 -2.83 -23.18
CA ALA A 622 -20.54 -4.27 -22.90
C ALA A 622 -21.71 -5.06 -23.50
N LYS A 623 -22.93 -4.59 -23.32
CA LYS A 623 -24.14 -5.27 -23.83
C LYS A 623 -24.14 -5.30 -25.35
N VAL A 624 -23.80 -4.18 -26.00
CA VAL A 624 -23.78 -4.08 -27.47
C VAL A 624 -22.71 -5.00 -28.06
N LEU A 625 -21.55 -5.12 -27.42
CA LEU A 625 -20.50 -6.04 -27.87
C LEU A 625 -20.95 -7.50 -27.75
N LEU A 626 -21.58 -7.88 -26.64
CA LEU A 626 -22.13 -9.23 -26.44
C LEU A 626 -23.22 -9.57 -27.46
N GLU A 627 -24.14 -8.64 -27.77
CA GLU A 627 -25.16 -8.78 -28.79
C GLU A 627 -24.57 -9.00 -30.19
N LYS A 628 -23.38 -8.42 -30.46
CA LYS A 628 -22.65 -8.60 -31.70
C LYS A 628 -21.81 -9.88 -31.75
N GLY A 629 -21.84 -10.71 -30.71
CA GLY A 629 -21.06 -11.96 -30.62
C GLY A 629 -19.59 -11.77 -30.25
N SER A 630 -19.23 -10.59 -29.74
CA SER A 630 -17.92 -10.27 -29.15
C SER A 630 -18.06 -10.06 -27.63
N GLY A 631 -17.20 -9.31 -26.99
CA GLY A 631 -17.29 -9.00 -25.56
C GLY A 631 -16.51 -7.76 -25.12
N PRO A 632 -16.70 -7.31 -23.87
CA PRO A 632 -15.92 -6.23 -23.28
C PRO A 632 -14.54 -6.77 -22.88
N TYR A 633 -13.56 -6.58 -23.75
CA TYR A 633 -12.22 -7.12 -23.61
C TYR A 633 -11.21 -6.02 -23.26
N PHE A 634 -10.29 -6.31 -22.30
CA PHE A 634 -9.36 -5.34 -21.77
C PHE A 634 -7.92 -5.81 -21.83
N TYR A 635 -7.00 -4.86 -21.92
CA TYR A 635 -5.59 -5.01 -21.57
C TYR A 635 -5.30 -4.30 -20.25
N LEU A 636 -4.71 -4.99 -19.27
CA LEU A 636 -4.44 -4.43 -17.94
C LEU A 636 -2.96 -4.08 -17.83
N PRO A 637 -2.62 -2.76 -17.68
CA PRO A 637 -1.25 -2.30 -17.67
C PRO A 637 -0.68 -2.18 -16.24
N LYS A 638 0.65 -2.10 -16.14
CA LYS A 638 1.44 -1.64 -14.99
C LYS A 638 1.16 -2.38 -13.68
N LEU A 639 0.73 -3.66 -13.73
CA LEU A 639 0.55 -4.48 -12.53
C LEU A 639 1.91 -4.91 -11.96
N GLN A 640 2.08 -4.84 -10.65
CA GLN A 640 3.28 -5.28 -9.94
C GLN A 640 3.06 -6.54 -9.11
N SER A 641 1.80 -6.87 -8.76
CA SER A 641 1.48 -7.98 -7.88
C SER A 641 0.17 -8.69 -8.23
N ALA A 642 0.02 -9.92 -7.73
CA ALA A 642 -1.23 -10.67 -7.81
C ALA A 642 -2.38 -10.01 -7.02
N GLU A 643 -2.09 -9.23 -6.00
CA GLU A 643 -3.10 -8.50 -5.24
C GLU A 643 -3.73 -7.38 -6.07
N GLU A 644 -2.94 -6.70 -6.90
CA GLU A 644 -3.44 -5.71 -7.86
C GLU A 644 -4.27 -6.37 -8.97
N ALA A 645 -3.89 -7.57 -9.40
CA ALA A 645 -4.68 -8.38 -10.31
C ALA A 645 -6.02 -8.82 -9.68
N LYS A 646 -6.01 -9.17 -8.38
CA LYS A 646 -7.22 -9.50 -7.63
C LYS A 646 -8.16 -8.31 -7.48
N LEU A 647 -7.63 -7.09 -7.35
CA LEU A 647 -8.45 -5.88 -7.36
C LEU A 647 -9.22 -5.76 -8.68
N TRP A 648 -8.58 -5.98 -9.85
CA TRP A 648 -9.27 -6.02 -11.13
C TRP A 648 -10.33 -7.12 -11.21
N ALA A 649 -10.05 -8.33 -10.69
CA ALA A 649 -11.04 -9.41 -10.67
C ALA A 649 -12.29 -9.00 -9.88
N ASP A 650 -12.12 -8.29 -8.77
CA ASP A 650 -13.24 -7.83 -7.93
C ASP A 650 -14.03 -6.70 -8.62
N VAL A 651 -13.34 -5.78 -9.31
CA VAL A 651 -13.95 -4.74 -10.15
C VAL A 651 -14.79 -5.38 -11.26
N PHE A 652 -14.28 -6.40 -11.95
CA PHE A 652 -15.01 -7.11 -13.00
C PHE A 652 -16.25 -7.82 -12.44
N ALA A 653 -16.11 -8.55 -11.33
CA ALA A 653 -17.22 -9.24 -10.70
C ALA A 653 -18.35 -8.29 -10.26
N TYR A 654 -17.95 -7.14 -9.66
CA TYR A 654 -18.90 -6.10 -9.27
C TYR A 654 -19.61 -5.52 -10.51
N SER A 655 -18.87 -5.20 -11.55
CA SER A 655 -19.38 -4.57 -12.77
C SER A 655 -20.33 -5.51 -13.52
N GLU A 656 -20.00 -6.78 -13.65
CA GLU A 656 -20.87 -7.79 -14.26
C GLU A 656 -22.20 -7.89 -13.50
N LYS A 657 -22.14 -7.99 -12.18
CA LYS A 657 -23.34 -8.04 -11.34
C LYS A 657 -24.17 -6.77 -11.47
N ARG A 658 -23.53 -5.59 -11.40
CA ARG A 658 -24.19 -4.28 -11.43
C ARG A 658 -24.86 -3.98 -12.77
N LEU A 659 -24.24 -4.42 -13.87
CA LEU A 659 -24.74 -4.21 -15.22
C LEU A 659 -25.62 -5.36 -15.73
N GLY A 660 -25.84 -6.42 -14.93
CA GLY A 660 -26.62 -7.58 -15.31
C GLY A 660 -25.98 -8.42 -16.43
N LEU A 661 -24.65 -8.51 -16.43
CA LEU A 661 -23.89 -9.35 -17.36
C LEU A 661 -23.69 -10.75 -16.75
N SER A 662 -23.48 -11.74 -17.61
CA SER A 662 -23.12 -13.08 -17.15
C SER A 662 -21.73 -13.08 -16.51
N LYS A 663 -21.52 -13.90 -15.46
CA LYS A 663 -20.20 -14.06 -14.84
C LYS A 663 -19.18 -14.51 -15.89
N GLY A 664 -18.06 -13.82 -15.98
CA GLY A 664 -16.99 -14.06 -16.94
C GLY A 664 -17.29 -13.55 -18.35
N ALA A 665 -18.24 -12.64 -18.54
CA ALA A 665 -18.47 -11.94 -19.80
C ALA A 665 -17.32 -11.00 -20.14
N ILE A 666 -16.74 -10.35 -19.13
CA ILE A 666 -15.52 -9.54 -19.27
C ILE A 666 -14.32 -10.47 -19.45
N LYS A 667 -13.42 -10.12 -20.38
CA LYS A 667 -12.13 -10.79 -20.52
C LYS A 667 -10.98 -9.83 -20.48
N CYS A 668 -9.82 -10.31 -20.00
CA CYS A 668 -8.62 -9.49 -19.96
C CYS A 668 -7.37 -10.24 -20.40
N THR A 669 -6.41 -9.47 -20.88
CA THR A 669 -5.00 -9.81 -21.05
C THR A 669 -4.18 -8.91 -20.13
N VAL A 670 -3.19 -9.42 -19.44
CA VAL A 670 -2.33 -8.63 -18.54
C VAL A 670 -0.98 -8.39 -19.22
N LEU A 671 -0.52 -7.13 -19.20
CA LEU A 671 0.85 -6.80 -19.54
C LEU A 671 1.78 -7.15 -18.38
N ILE A 672 2.67 -8.10 -18.61
CA ILE A 672 3.78 -8.34 -17.69
C ILE A 672 4.91 -7.40 -18.11
N GLU A 673 4.88 -6.23 -17.54
CA GLU A 673 5.77 -5.12 -17.88
C GLU A 673 6.49 -4.53 -16.66
N HIS A 674 6.40 -5.24 -15.53
CA HIS A 674 7.15 -4.94 -14.33
C HIS A 674 7.92 -6.17 -13.84
N LEU A 675 9.18 -5.96 -13.44
CA LEU A 675 10.05 -7.06 -12.98
C LEU A 675 9.41 -7.89 -11.87
N LEU A 676 8.78 -7.25 -10.87
CA LEU A 676 8.13 -7.96 -9.76
C LEU A 676 6.97 -8.85 -10.22
N ALA A 677 6.23 -8.43 -11.25
CA ALA A 677 5.13 -9.20 -11.82
C ALA A 677 5.63 -10.49 -12.50
N SER A 678 6.86 -10.52 -13.03
CA SER A 678 7.41 -11.72 -13.66
C SER A 678 7.59 -12.88 -12.67
N PHE A 679 7.81 -12.60 -11.39
CA PHE A 679 7.86 -13.58 -10.32
C PHE A 679 6.49 -14.09 -9.84
N GLN A 680 5.41 -13.45 -10.29
CA GLN A 680 4.04 -13.71 -9.85
C GLN A 680 3.07 -14.03 -11.01
N MET A 681 3.58 -14.44 -12.18
CA MET A 681 2.72 -14.68 -13.37
C MET A 681 1.62 -15.70 -13.09
N ASN A 682 1.93 -16.80 -12.40
CA ASN A 682 0.93 -17.80 -12.03
C ASN A 682 -0.11 -17.23 -11.06
N GLU A 683 0.34 -16.50 -10.06
CA GLU A 683 -0.51 -15.87 -9.05
C GLU A 683 -1.42 -14.79 -9.66
N ILE A 684 -0.91 -14.00 -10.62
CA ILE A 684 -1.69 -13.02 -11.40
C ILE A 684 -2.78 -13.74 -12.21
N ILE A 685 -2.42 -14.80 -12.92
CA ILE A 685 -3.40 -15.59 -13.68
C ILE A 685 -4.43 -16.21 -12.74
N TYR A 686 -4.00 -16.74 -11.58
CA TYR A 686 -4.90 -17.35 -10.61
C TYR A 686 -5.88 -16.35 -10.01
N ALA A 687 -5.41 -15.14 -9.69
CA ALA A 687 -6.26 -14.05 -9.20
C ALA A 687 -7.35 -13.65 -10.21
N LEU A 688 -7.04 -13.72 -11.50
CA LEU A 688 -7.92 -13.35 -12.62
C LEU A 688 -8.51 -14.58 -13.36
N LYS A 689 -8.44 -15.78 -12.82
CA LYS A 689 -8.73 -17.03 -13.54
C LYS A 689 -10.09 -17.10 -14.24
N ASP A 690 -11.09 -16.38 -13.76
CA ASP A 690 -12.42 -16.32 -14.37
C ASP A 690 -12.47 -15.36 -15.59
N TYR A 691 -11.46 -14.50 -15.76
CA TYR A 691 -11.44 -13.38 -16.72
C TYR A 691 -10.27 -13.41 -17.69
N ILE A 692 -9.11 -13.91 -17.25
CA ILE A 692 -7.85 -13.79 -18.00
C ILE A 692 -7.77 -14.79 -19.16
N VAL A 693 -7.40 -14.29 -20.36
CA VAL A 693 -7.23 -15.05 -21.59
C VAL A 693 -5.83 -14.93 -22.18
N GLY A 694 -4.93 -14.17 -21.58
CA GLY A 694 -3.56 -14.06 -22.02
C GLY A 694 -2.68 -13.18 -21.13
N LEU A 695 -1.35 -13.35 -21.29
CA LEU A 695 -0.33 -12.40 -20.84
C LEU A 695 0.39 -11.83 -22.06
N ASN A 696 0.94 -10.62 -21.91
CA ASN A 696 1.73 -9.96 -22.96
C ASN A 696 3.09 -9.50 -22.42
N CYS A 697 4.12 -9.59 -23.25
CA CYS A 697 5.47 -9.14 -22.95
C CYS A 697 5.68 -7.67 -23.29
N GLY A 698 5.67 -6.77 -22.29
CA GLY A 698 5.93 -5.33 -22.46
C GLY A 698 7.43 -5.01 -22.34
N ARG A 699 8.14 -4.85 -23.48
CA ARG A 699 9.60 -4.75 -23.52
C ARG A 699 10.17 -3.54 -22.80
N TRP A 700 9.75 -2.32 -23.19
CA TRP A 700 10.40 -1.10 -22.71
C TRP A 700 10.06 -0.81 -21.25
N ASP A 701 8.82 -0.98 -20.86
CA ASP A 701 8.40 -0.91 -19.46
C ASP A 701 9.10 -1.93 -18.57
N TYR A 702 9.30 -3.15 -19.07
CA TYR A 702 10.00 -4.19 -18.32
C TYR A 702 11.46 -3.80 -18.03
N ILE A 703 12.16 -3.22 -19.03
CA ILE A 703 13.53 -2.70 -18.83
C ILE A 703 13.53 -1.47 -17.91
N PHE A 704 12.55 -0.56 -18.07
CA PHE A 704 12.36 0.55 -17.14
C PHE A 704 12.14 0.07 -15.71
N SER A 705 11.26 -0.90 -15.51
CA SER A 705 10.98 -1.47 -14.19
C SER A 705 12.20 -2.15 -13.57
N TYR A 706 13.08 -2.75 -14.37
CA TYR A 706 14.34 -3.31 -13.91
C TYR A 706 15.26 -2.21 -13.35
N ILE A 707 15.41 -1.09 -14.05
CA ILE A 707 16.16 0.08 -13.57
C ILE A 707 15.56 0.61 -12.28
N LYS A 708 14.24 0.80 -12.25
CA LYS A 708 13.50 1.32 -11.11
C LYS A 708 13.64 0.41 -9.88
N THR A 709 13.45 -0.90 -10.07
CA THR A 709 13.56 -1.88 -8.99
C THR A 709 14.95 -1.85 -8.35
N PHE A 710 15.99 -1.76 -9.15
CA PHE A 710 17.38 -1.79 -8.67
C PHE A 710 18.07 -0.42 -8.64
N GLN A 711 17.31 0.66 -8.57
CA GLN A 711 17.80 2.04 -8.71
C GLN A 711 18.96 2.40 -7.77
N ASN A 712 19.01 1.86 -6.55
CA ASN A 712 20.08 2.12 -5.58
C ASN A 712 21.25 1.12 -5.64
N HIS A 713 21.19 0.13 -6.54
CA HIS A 713 22.18 -0.95 -6.59
C HIS A 713 23.07 -0.85 -7.83
N ARG A 714 24.27 -0.27 -7.66
CA ARG A 714 25.26 -0.05 -8.74
C ARG A 714 25.57 -1.27 -9.61
N LYS A 715 25.50 -2.48 -9.06
CA LYS A 715 25.79 -3.70 -9.81
C LYS A 715 24.80 -3.96 -10.96
N TYR A 716 23.58 -3.40 -10.89
CA TYR A 716 22.53 -3.56 -11.91
C TYR A 716 22.51 -2.42 -12.95
N LEU A 717 23.64 -1.73 -13.11
CA LEU A 717 23.81 -0.65 -14.09
C LEU A 717 23.70 -1.18 -15.53
N LEU A 718 22.75 -0.67 -16.29
CA LEU A 718 22.48 -1.13 -17.65
C LEU A 718 23.33 -0.42 -18.71
N PRO A 719 23.65 -1.09 -19.85
CA PRO A 719 24.23 -0.48 -21.04
C PRO A 719 23.16 0.33 -21.84
N ASP A 720 23.58 0.90 -22.97
CA ASP A 720 22.63 1.59 -23.89
C ASP A 720 21.41 0.72 -24.20
N ARG A 721 20.21 1.30 -24.10
CA ARG A 721 18.95 0.57 -24.33
C ARG A 721 18.87 -0.15 -25.67
N PHE A 722 19.57 0.34 -26.69
CA PHE A 722 19.61 -0.31 -28.01
C PHE A 722 20.47 -1.58 -28.06
N GLN A 723 21.30 -1.79 -27.06
CA GLN A 723 22.08 -3.03 -26.89
C GLN A 723 21.28 -4.09 -26.09
N ILE A 724 20.12 -3.72 -25.51
CA ILE A 724 19.28 -4.63 -24.73
C ILE A 724 18.13 -5.11 -25.64
N GLY A 725 18.35 -6.23 -26.32
CA GLY A 725 17.32 -6.91 -27.12
C GLY A 725 16.57 -7.96 -26.33
N MET A 726 15.54 -8.56 -26.96
CA MET A 726 14.81 -9.70 -26.38
C MET A 726 15.68 -10.97 -26.25
N THR A 727 16.93 -10.93 -26.74
CA THR A 727 17.94 -11.99 -26.58
C THR A 727 18.85 -11.76 -25.38
N ALA A 728 18.77 -10.59 -24.73
CA ALA A 728 19.49 -10.36 -23.45
C ALA A 728 19.02 -11.39 -22.40
N PRO A 729 19.90 -11.89 -21.53
CA PRO A 729 19.59 -13.03 -20.65
C PRO A 729 18.28 -12.84 -19.86
N PHE A 730 18.12 -11.75 -19.14
CA PHE A 730 16.91 -11.51 -18.34
C PHE A 730 15.64 -11.34 -19.20
N MET A 731 15.75 -10.71 -20.38
CA MET A 731 14.64 -10.54 -21.33
C MET A 731 14.23 -11.90 -21.95
N ARG A 732 15.20 -12.74 -22.22
CA ARG A 732 15.00 -14.08 -22.76
C ARG A 732 14.32 -14.99 -21.73
N ALA A 733 14.81 -15.00 -20.49
CA ALA A 733 14.22 -15.74 -19.39
C ALA A 733 12.77 -15.34 -19.14
N TYR A 734 12.51 -14.04 -19.04
CA TYR A 734 11.19 -13.47 -18.89
C TYR A 734 10.21 -13.88 -19.99
N SER A 735 10.61 -13.77 -21.26
CA SER A 735 9.76 -14.12 -22.39
C SER A 735 9.41 -15.62 -22.41
N LEU A 736 10.37 -16.50 -22.18
CA LEU A 736 10.15 -17.95 -22.14
C LEU A 736 9.30 -18.37 -20.93
N LEU A 737 9.50 -17.76 -19.77
CA LEU A 737 8.66 -17.98 -18.59
C LEU A 737 7.20 -17.57 -18.84
N CYS A 738 6.98 -16.44 -19.54
CA CYS A 738 5.64 -16.01 -19.93
C CYS A 738 4.94 -17.05 -20.82
N ILE A 739 5.64 -17.57 -21.84
CA ILE A 739 5.11 -18.61 -22.73
C ILE A 739 4.75 -19.87 -21.93
N GLN A 740 5.69 -20.36 -21.13
CA GLN A 740 5.49 -21.56 -20.32
C GLN A 740 4.28 -21.43 -19.40
N THR A 741 4.23 -20.32 -18.65
CA THR A 741 3.16 -20.07 -17.69
C THR A 741 1.80 -19.98 -18.37
N CYS A 742 1.69 -19.20 -19.45
CA CYS A 742 0.44 -19.08 -20.21
C CYS A 742 -0.05 -20.41 -20.73
N HIS A 743 0.80 -21.17 -21.39
CA HIS A 743 0.43 -22.43 -22.02
C HIS A 743 0.06 -23.51 -21.01
N GLN A 744 0.76 -23.58 -19.86
CA GLN A 744 0.38 -24.46 -18.76
C GLN A 744 -1.00 -24.11 -18.20
N ARG A 745 -1.41 -22.85 -18.29
CA ARG A 745 -2.72 -22.36 -17.80
C ARG A 745 -3.78 -22.25 -18.90
N GLY A 746 -3.47 -22.64 -20.13
CA GLY A 746 -4.40 -22.72 -21.25
C GLY A 746 -4.86 -21.36 -21.80
N ILE A 747 -4.00 -20.34 -21.68
CA ILE A 747 -4.23 -18.97 -22.18
C ILE A 747 -3.11 -18.54 -23.14
N HIS A 748 -3.30 -17.44 -23.87
CA HIS A 748 -2.35 -16.94 -24.85
C HIS A 748 -1.13 -16.28 -24.22
N ALA A 749 0.03 -16.51 -24.85
CA ALA A 749 1.29 -15.77 -24.62
C ALA A 749 1.53 -14.81 -25.78
N MET A 750 1.41 -13.50 -25.54
CA MET A 750 1.56 -12.47 -26.57
C MET A 750 2.98 -11.89 -26.56
N GLY A 751 3.61 -11.79 -27.73
CA GLY A 751 4.92 -11.18 -27.90
C GLY A 751 4.91 -9.66 -27.86
N GLY A 752 6.10 -9.06 -27.91
CA GLY A 752 6.30 -7.62 -27.77
C GLY A 752 5.96 -6.80 -29.02
N MET A 753 5.94 -5.48 -28.85
CA MET A 753 5.59 -4.54 -29.94
C MET A 753 6.75 -4.30 -30.92
N ALA A 754 6.43 -4.26 -32.22
CA ALA A 754 7.30 -3.67 -33.26
C ALA A 754 6.85 -2.22 -33.52
N ALA A 755 7.72 -1.26 -33.13
CA ALA A 755 7.42 0.17 -33.19
C ALA A 755 7.89 0.86 -34.49
N GLN A 756 8.46 0.14 -35.44
CA GLN A 756 8.99 0.69 -36.70
C GLN A 756 7.90 1.29 -37.56
N ILE A 757 8.20 2.43 -38.16
CA ILE A 757 7.33 3.10 -39.14
C ILE A 757 7.93 2.88 -40.55
N PRO A 758 7.26 2.14 -41.44
CA PRO A 758 7.73 1.96 -42.82
C PRO A 758 7.75 3.29 -43.58
N ILE A 759 8.86 3.61 -44.22
CA ILE A 759 9.04 4.84 -44.99
C ILE A 759 8.33 4.70 -46.33
N LYS A 760 7.31 5.54 -46.60
CA LYS A 760 6.65 5.61 -47.91
C LYS A 760 7.49 6.45 -48.89
N ASN A 761 7.50 6.09 -50.17
CA ASN A 761 8.30 6.79 -51.20
C ASN A 761 8.00 8.29 -51.30
N ASP A 762 6.80 8.75 -50.95
CA ASP A 762 6.39 10.16 -51.02
C ASP A 762 6.78 10.98 -49.79
N ASP A 763 7.04 10.37 -48.62
CA ASP A 763 7.44 11.05 -47.38
C ASP A 763 8.93 11.46 -47.40
N VAL A 764 9.65 11.06 -48.44
CA VAL A 764 11.06 11.44 -48.68
C VAL A 764 11.23 12.96 -48.82
N ARG A 765 10.23 13.70 -49.26
CA ARG A 765 10.25 15.15 -49.38
C ARG A 765 10.13 15.86 -48.02
N THR A 766 9.32 15.34 -47.10
CA THR A 766 8.99 16.00 -45.82
C THR A 766 9.97 15.60 -44.68
N SER A 767 10.40 14.36 -44.65
CA SER A 767 11.34 13.86 -43.61
C SER A 767 12.76 14.42 -43.79
N PHE A 768 13.19 14.79 -45.00
CA PHE A 768 14.52 15.33 -45.25
C PHE A 768 14.65 16.84 -45.08
N THR A 769 13.58 17.59 -45.16
CA THR A 769 13.58 19.00 -44.82
C THR A 769 13.68 19.21 -43.29
N ASN A 770 13.30 18.21 -42.50
CA ASN A 770 13.30 18.29 -41.04
C ASN A 770 14.42 17.51 -40.31
N THR A 771 15.27 16.76 -41.03
CA THR A 771 16.38 16.02 -40.41
C THR A 771 17.66 16.17 -41.22
N ASN A 772 18.52 17.09 -40.78
CA ASN A 772 19.94 17.05 -41.20
C ASN A 772 20.52 15.75 -40.63
N GLY A 773 20.71 14.77 -41.52
CA GLY A 773 21.03 13.40 -41.26
C GLY A 773 22.25 13.19 -40.37
N ARG A 774 22.02 12.96 -39.11
CA ARG A 774 22.99 12.45 -38.15
C ARG A 774 22.35 11.56 -37.07
N ALA A 775 21.29 10.85 -37.31
CA ALA A 775 20.78 9.93 -36.32
C ALA A 775 20.18 8.68 -36.99
N PHE A 776 20.99 7.71 -37.25
CA PHE A 776 20.56 6.34 -37.42
C PHE A 776 21.55 5.41 -36.70
N ALA A 777 21.06 4.85 -35.61
CA ALA A 777 21.34 3.58 -34.95
C ALA A 777 22.76 3.04 -34.96
N VAL A 778 23.23 2.65 -33.82
CA VAL A 778 24.52 2.02 -33.52
C VAL A 778 24.80 0.75 -34.35
N VAL A 779 23.79 0.02 -34.79
CA VAL A 779 23.93 -1.09 -35.76
C VAL A 779 24.17 -0.59 -37.19
N HIS A 780 23.76 0.64 -37.49
CA HIS A 780 23.97 1.28 -38.81
C HIS A 780 25.32 2.00 -38.95
N LEU A 781 26.02 2.32 -37.84
CA LEU A 781 27.21 3.17 -37.87
C LEU A 781 28.41 2.54 -38.62
N ARG A 782 28.57 1.22 -38.63
CA ARG A 782 29.62 0.58 -39.45
C ARG A 782 29.32 0.63 -40.95
N ILE A 783 28.06 0.52 -41.31
CA ILE A 783 27.63 0.55 -42.75
C ILE A 783 27.54 1.98 -43.23
N VAL A 784 27.03 2.90 -42.44
CA VAL A 784 26.95 4.33 -42.75
C VAL A 784 28.32 5.00 -42.75
N ARG A 785 29.30 4.59 -41.92
CA ARG A 785 30.69 5.06 -42.06
C ARG A 785 31.30 4.68 -43.42
N LYS A 786 31.10 3.45 -43.89
CA LYS A 786 31.55 3.03 -45.22
C LYS A 786 30.78 3.76 -46.35
N ALA A 787 29.46 3.90 -46.23
CA ALA A 787 28.65 4.68 -47.14
C ALA A 787 28.92 6.20 -47.11
N ARG A 788 29.33 6.76 -45.93
CA ARG A 788 29.77 8.16 -45.82
C ARG A 788 31.14 8.41 -46.47
N GLN A 789 32.06 7.47 -46.42
CA GLN A 789 33.35 7.60 -47.08
C GLN A 789 33.15 7.61 -48.61
N VAL A 790 32.24 6.77 -49.10
CA VAL A 790 31.87 6.76 -50.52
C VAL A 790 31.04 8.01 -50.89
N ALA A 791 30.02 8.40 -50.07
CA ALA A 791 29.18 9.57 -50.33
C ALA A 791 29.95 10.93 -50.15
N LYS A 792 31.00 11.02 -49.35
CA LYS A 792 31.86 12.22 -49.30
C LYS A 792 32.70 12.36 -50.55
N GLN A 793 33.06 11.27 -51.16
CA GLN A 793 33.74 11.30 -52.48
C GLN A 793 32.75 11.60 -53.62
N GLU A 794 31.48 11.20 -53.53
CA GLU A 794 30.46 11.37 -54.57
C GLU A 794 29.64 12.69 -54.43
N VAL A 795 29.53 13.30 -53.24
CA VAL A 795 28.90 14.63 -53.03
C VAL A 795 29.73 15.75 -53.67
N LEU A 796 31.02 15.54 -53.85
CA LEU A 796 31.87 16.40 -54.68
C LEU A 796 31.65 16.20 -56.21
N ALA A 797 30.88 15.15 -56.60
CA ALA A 797 30.62 14.79 -58.02
C ALA A 797 29.16 14.98 -58.50
N GLY A 798 28.31 15.75 -57.82
CA GLY A 798 27.04 16.22 -58.35
C GLY A 798 25.92 15.20 -58.59
N PHE A 799 25.86 14.10 -57.84
CA PHE A 799 24.82 13.07 -58.03
C PHE A 799 23.47 13.40 -57.41
N GLY A 800 22.45 13.34 -58.17
CA GLY A 800 21.08 13.80 -57.97
C GLY A 800 20.17 12.84 -57.17
N LYS A 801 18.89 13.22 -56.99
CA LYS A 801 17.74 12.70 -56.26
C LYS A 801 17.60 11.17 -56.17
N ASN A 802 18.10 10.41 -57.16
CA ASN A 802 17.96 8.94 -57.25
C ASN A 802 18.80 8.18 -56.24
N HIS A 803 19.99 8.65 -55.90
CA HIS A 803 20.89 7.93 -54.94
C HIS A 803 20.33 7.96 -53.50
N ARG A 804 19.67 9.05 -53.15
CA ARG A 804 19.02 9.26 -51.85
C ARG A 804 17.82 8.33 -51.65
N ALA A 805 17.05 8.11 -52.68
CA ALA A 805 15.91 7.16 -52.70
C ALA A 805 16.39 5.68 -52.55
N VAL A 806 17.54 5.34 -53.17
CA VAL A 806 18.13 4.00 -53.04
C VAL A 806 18.62 3.74 -51.60
N LEU A 807 19.29 4.70 -50.99
CA LEU A 807 19.79 4.57 -49.60
C LEU A 807 18.65 4.41 -48.60
N LEU A 808 17.53 5.14 -48.78
CA LEU A 808 16.34 5.02 -47.96
C LEU A 808 15.63 3.69 -48.14
N LYS A 809 15.54 3.21 -49.40
CA LYS A 809 14.98 1.89 -49.67
C LYS A 809 15.80 0.78 -49.02
N VAL A 810 17.12 0.86 -49.03
CA VAL A 810 18.02 -0.08 -48.34
C VAL A 810 17.83 -0.02 -46.81
N ALA A 811 17.73 1.20 -46.25
CA ALA A 811 17.50 1.36 -44.81
C ALA A 811 16.14 0.80 -44.38
N ASN A 812 15.08 1.09 -45.15
CA ASN A 812 13.75 0.56 -44.91
C ASN A 812 13.71 -0.98 -44.99
N THR A 813 14.31 -1.55 -46.05
CA THR A 813 14.40 -3.01 -46.21
C THR A 813 15.12 -3.67 -45.02
N LYS A 814 16.19 -3.08 -44.50
CA LYS A 814 16.92 -3.61 -43.37
C LYS A 814 16.09 -3.52 -42.06
N ALA A 815 15.40 -2.38 -41.85
CA ALA A 815 14.54 -2.23 -40.69
C ALA A 815 13.40 -3.27 -40.67
N LEU A 816 12.76 -3.50 -41.82
CA LEU A 816 11.72 -4.50 -41.99
C LEU A 816 12.25 -5.94 -41.80
N ALA A 817 13.48 -6.22 -42.29
CA ALA A 817 14.12 -7.52 -42.06
C ALA A 817 14.38 -7.78 -40.57
N LEU A 818 14.76 -6.76 -39.80
CA LEU A 818 14.91 -6.89 -38.32
C LEU A 818 13.57 -7.17 -37.65
N VAL A 819 12.49 -6.51 -38.09
CA VAL A 819 11.13 -6.81 -37.63
C VAL A 819 10.78 -8.26 -37.93
N GLN A 820 11.01 -8.73 -39.14
CA GLN A 820 10.75 -10.11 -39.52
C GLN A 820 11.52 -11.10 -38.62
N GLN A 821 12.81 -10.89 -38.41
CA GLN A 821 13.64 -11.75 -37.54
C GLN A 821 13.12 -11.78 -36.09
N ASP A 822 12.70 -10.63 -35.57
CA ASP A 822 12.11 -10.53 -34.23
C ASP A 822 10.82 -11.36 -34.13
N LYS A 823 9.93 -11.25 -35.13
CA LYS A 823 8.69 -12.00 -35.15
C LYS A 823 8.89 -13.50 -35.41
N GLU A 824 9.91 -13.88 -36.24
CA GLU A 824 10.30 -15.28 -36.41
C GLU A 824 10.80 -15.89 -35.10
N ARG A 825 11.56 -15.15 -34.31
CA ARG A 825 11.98 -15.60 -32.98
C ARG A 825 10.76 -15.80 -32.07
N GLU A 826 9.86 -14.80 -31.94
CA GLU A 826 8.66 -14.88 -31.11
C GLU A 826 7.80 -16.08 -31.45
N ALA A 827 7.49 -16.28 -32.73
CA ALA A 827 6.67 -17.38 -33.20
C ALA A 827 7.33 -18.76 -32.96
N ASN A 828 8.65 -18.86 -33.18
CA ASN A 828 9.41 -20.09 -32.93
C ASN A 828 9.57 -20.42 -31.46
N ASP A 829 9.66 -19.40 -30.59
CA ASP A 829 9.72 -19.57 -29.14
C ASP A 829 8.42 -20.13 -28.57
N GLY A 830 7.28 -19.74 -29.14
CA GLY A 830 5.97 -20.22 -28.73
C GLY A 830 4.94 -19.13 -28.45
N HIS A 831 5.21 -17.87 -28.78
CA HIS A 831 4.18 -16.83 -28.64
C HIS A 831 3.03 -17.09 -29.59
N ASP A 832 1.78 -16.87 -29.13
CA ASP A 832 0.55 -17.05 -29.90
C ASP A 832 0.20 -15.87 -30.84
N GLY A 833 0.94 -14.77 -30.65
CA GLY A 833 0.77 -13.56 -31.44
C GLY A 833 1.76 -12.49 -31.04
N THR A 834 1.65 -11.33 -31.69
CA THR A 834 2.57 -10.20 -31.50
C THR A 834 1.90 -8.87 -31.74
N TRP A 835 2.51 -7.78 -31.24
CA TRP A 835 2.06 -6.41 -31.46
C TRP A 835 2.80 -5.68 -32.57
N VAL A 836 2.08 -4.80 -33.28
CA VAL A 836 2.65 -3.84 -34.23
C VAL A 836 2.03 -2.45 -33.97
N ALA A 837 2.84 -1.41 -34.08
CA ALA A 837 2.39 -0.01 -33.91
C ALA A 837 1.96 0.66 -35.22
N HIS A 838 2.11 0.01 -36.38
CA HIS A 838 1.82 0.60 -37.65
C HIS A 838 1.15 -0.41 -38.61
N PRO A 839 0.04 -0.03 -39.35
CA PRO A 839 -0.67 -0.95 -40.23
C PRO A 839 0.21 -1.59 -41.30
N GLY A 840 1.26 -0.89 -41.78
CA GLY A 840 2.21 -1.43 -42.74
C GLY A 840 3.07 -2.61 -42.25
N LEU A 841 3.08 -2.89 -40.92
CA LEU A 841 3.78 -4.04 -40.38
C LEU A 841 2.89 -5.28 -40.25
N VAL A 842 1.57 -5.11 -40.31
CA VAL A 842 0.60 -6.22 -40.15
C VAL A 842 0.87 -7.36 -41.14
N PRO A 843 1.09 -7.10 -42.46
CA PRO A 843 1.37 -8.19 -43.42
C PRO A 843 2.67 -8.92 -43.13
N ILE A 844 3.71 -8.23 -42.60
CA ILE A 844 5.02 -8.83 -42.31
C ILE A 844 4.88 -9.79 -41.12
N ALA A 845 4.29 -9.32 -40.03
CA ALA A 845 4.04 -10.11 -38.84
C ALA A 845 3.13 -11.31 -39.15
N ARG A 846 2.06 -11.08 -39.91
CA ARG A 846 1.12 -12.14 -40.34
C ARG A 846 1.82 -13.24 -41.10
N ASN A 847 2.60 -12.89 -42.15
CA ASN A 847 3.32 -13.86 -42.96
C ASN A 847 4.28 -14.74 -42.13
N VAL A 848 4.90 -14.16 -41.13
CA VAL A 848 5.78 -14.91 -40.21
C VAL A 848 4.97 -15.90 -39.36
N PHE A 849 3.91 -15.41 -38.72
CA PHE A 849 3.08 -16.26 -37.84
C PHE A 849 2.32 -17.34 -38.67
N ASP A 850 1.81 -17.01 -39.86
CA ASP A 850 1.16 -18.00 -40.74
C ASP A 850 2.12 -19.16 -41.10
N LYS A 851 3.41 -18.85 -41.29
CA LYS A 851 4.41 -19.84 -41.60
C LYS A 851 4.84 -20.69 -40.38
N CYS A 852 4.99 -20.06 -39.23
CA CYS A 852 5.53 -20.71 -38.02
C CYS A 852 4.44 -21.34 -37.14
N MET A 853 3.20 -20.83 -37.20
CA MET A 853 2.04 -21.21 -36.39
C MET A 853 0.85 -21.51 -37.32
N PRO A 854 0.72 -22.76 -37.87
CA PRO A 854 -0.33 -23.14 -38.81
C PRO A 854 -1.73 -23.22 -38.18
N THR A 855 -1.83 -23.30 -36.86
CA THR A 855 -3.06 -23.28 -36.06
C THR A 855 -3.36 -21.88 -35.55
N PRO A 856 -4.59 -21.56 -35.07
CA PRO A 856 -4.91 -20.22 -34.54
C PRO A 856 -4.03 -19.78 -33.37
N ASN A 857 -3.49 -20.71 -32.59
CA ASN A 857 -2.57 -20.50 -31.50
C ASN A 857 -1.67 -21.73 -31.33
N GLN A 858 -0.71 -21.66 -30.38
CA GLN A 858 0.19 -22.78 -30.09
C GLN A 858 0.27 -23.07 -28.57
N ILE A 859 -0.85 -22.91 -27.83
CA ILE A 859 -0.98 -23.15 -26.40
C ILE A 859 -0.52 -24.57 -25.99
N GLN A 860 -0.58 -25.56 -26.88
CA GLN A 860 -0.08 -26.92 -26.63
C GLN A 860 1.46 -27.00 -26.46
N LYS A 861 2.22 -25.95 -26.83
CA LYS A 861 3.68 -25.92 -26.69
C LYS A 861 4.10 -25.49 -25.27
N GLN A 862 3.99 -26.38 -24.30
CA GLN A 862 4.04 -26.05 -22.86
C GLN A 862 5.45 -25.81 -22.28
N LEU A 863 6.53 -25.96 -23.04
CA LEU A 863 7.92 -25.81 -22.61
C LEU A 863 8.25 -26.53 -21.28
N GLU A 864 7.81 -27.77 -21.09
CA GLU A 864 7.85 -28.53 -19.84
C GLU A 864 9.24 -28.63 -19.19
N LYS A 865 10.31 -28.60 -19.98
CA LYS A 865 11.69 -28.74 -19.51
C LYS A 865 12.35 -27.38 -19.15
N LEU A 866 11.65 -26.27 -19.38
CA LEU A 866 12.17 -24.96 -19.05
C LEU A 866 12.17 -24.77 -17.54
N MET A 867 13.31 -24.36 -17.01
CA MET A 867 13.43 -23.90 -15.63
C MET A 867 14.00 -22.49 -15.66
N VAL A 868 13.27 -21.54 -15.08
CA VAL A 868 13.68 -20.15 -14.94
C VAL A 868 13.78 -19.83 -13.46
N THR A 869 14.89 -19.27 -13.05
CA THR A 869 15.20 -18.90 -11.67
C THR A 869 15.26 -17.37 -11.51
N ASN A 870 15.34 -16.88 -10.29
CA ASN A 870 15.53 -15.48 -10.00
C ASN A 870 16.86 -14.95 -10.57
N VAL A 871 17.90 -15.78 -10.62
CA VAL A 871 19.21 -15.41 -11.17
C VAL A 871 19.11 -15.04 -12.66
N GLU A 872 18.33 -15.81 -13.43
CA GLU A 872 18.13 -15.54 -14.85
C GLU A 872 17.26 -14.32 -15.07
N LEU A 873 16.18 -14.14 -14.28
CA LEU A 873 15.29 -12.97 -14.38
C LEU A 873 15.97 -11.66 -13.96
N THR A 874 16.99 -11.71 -13.13
CA THR A 874 17.75 -10.54 -12.68
C THR A 874 19.14 -10.44 -13.30
N ALA A 875 19.48 -11.27 -14.32
CA ALA A 875 20.76 -11.29 -14.96
C ALA A 875 21.09 -9.93 -15.62
N ILE A 876 22.33 -9.48 -15.43
CA ILE A 876 22.80 -8.19 -15.91
C ILE A 876 23.27 -8.35 -17.35
N PRO A 877 22.73 -7.58 -18.32
CA PRO A 877 23.21 -7.64 -19.70
C PRO A 877 24.57 -6.94 -19.85
N GLU A 878 25.44 -7.56 -20.67
CA GLU A 878 26.69 -6.92 -21.08
C GLU A 878 26.47 -5.83 -22.13
N GLY A 879 27.34 -4.83 -22.12
CA GLY A 879 27.34 -3.75 -23.10
C GLY A 879 28.02 -2.47 -22.61
N THR A 880 27.99 -1.45 -23.46
CA THR A 880 28.67 -0.16 -23.26
C THR A 880 27.65 0.98 -23.14
N ARG A 881 28.10 2.11 -22.63
CA ARG A 881 27.35 3.36 -22.57
C ARG A 881 28.05 4.36 -23.50
N THR A 882 27.39 4.68 -24.61
CA THR A 882 27.99 5.50 -25.67
C THR A 882 27.50 6.95 -25.59
N GLU A 883 28.30 7.90 -26.05
CA GLU A 883 27.88 9.29 -26.23
C GLU A 883 26.59 9.38 -27.08
N ASN A 884 26.48 8.52 -28.08
CA ASN A 884 25.29 8.50 -28.94
C ASN A 884 24.05 8.01 -28.20
N GLY A 885 24.19 6.95 -27.39
CA GLY A 885 23.09 6.44 -26.53
C GLY A 885 22.63 7.47 -25.51
N PHE A 886 23.58 8.16 -24.87
CA PHE A 886 23.32 9.22 -23.91
C PHE A 886 22.53 10.37 -24.53
N ARG A 887 23.01 10.93 -25.68
CA ARG A 887 22.28 11.98 -26.39
C ARG A 887 20.95 11.54 -26.96
N HIS A 888 20.85 10.27 -27.37
CA HIS A 888 19.62 9.73 -27.92
C HIS A 888 18.54 9.65 -26.84
N ASN A 889 18.87 9.20 -25.62
CA ASN A 889 17.92 9.19 -24.50
C ASN A 889 17.40 10.60 -24.20
N ILE A 890 18.28 11.61 -24.13
CA ILE A 890 17.88 13.01 -23.96
C ILE A 890 16.92 13.45 -25.09
N ASN A 891 17.26 13.14 -26.33
CA ASN A 891 16.45 13.55 -27.48
C ASN A 891 15.08 12.87 -27.55
N ILE A 892 14.99 11.59 -27.19
CA ILE A 892 13.69 10.90 -27.13
C ILE A 892 12.81 11.52 -26.07
N THR A 893 13.33 11.70 -24.85
CA THR A 893 12.54 12.25 -23.75
C THR A 893 12.09 13.68 -24.04
N LEU A 894 12.98 14.56 -24.53
CA LEU A 894 12.61 15.92 -24.96
C LEU A 894 11.51 15.93 -26.02
N GLY A 895 11.68 15.11 -27.08
CA GLY A 895 10.71 15.08 -28.16
C GLY A 895 9.38 14.47 -27.78
N TYR A 896 9.38 13.51 -26.88
CA TYR A 896 8.17 12.92 -26.32
C TYR A 896 7.44 13.89 -25.41
N LEU A 897 8.12 14.50 -24.42
CA LEU A 897 7.51 15.46 -23.49
C LEU A 897 6.97 16.70 -24.22
N ASP A 898 7.70 17.23 -25.23
CA ASP A 898 7.19 18.31 -26.08
C ASP A 898 5.85 17.93 -26.74
N SER A 899 5.77 16.71 -27.30
CA SER A 899 4.55 16.22 -27.93
C SER A 899 3.42 15.97 -26.95
N TRP A 900 3.76 15.34 -25.81
CA TRP A 900 2.81 14.97 -24.78
C TRP A 900 2.17 16.20 -24.11
N LEU A 901 2.94 17.23 -23.78
CA LEU A 901 2.44 18.50 -23.25
C LEU A 901 1.55 19.27 -24.24
N ARG A 902 1.58 18.91 -25.52
CA ARG A 902 0.65 19.41 -26.55
C ARG A 902 -0.54 18.50 -26.80
N GLY A 903 -0.79 17.52 -25.92
CA GLY A 903 -1.92 16.60 -26.01
C GLY A 903 -1.72 15.41 -26.95
N ILE A 904 -0.50 15.08 -27.37
CA ILE A 904 -0.19 13.99 -28.31
C ILE A 904 0.70 12.95 -27.62
N GLY A 905 0.11 11.85 -27.15
CA GLY A 905 0.80 10.81 -26.36
C GLY A 905 1.60 9.78 -27.16
N CYS A 906 1.55 9.84 -28.51
CA CYS A 906 2.28 8.92 -29.39
C CYS A 906 2.88 9.70 -30.56
N VAL A 907 4.21 9.69 -30.68
CA VAL A 907 4.93 10.57 -31.63
C VAL A 907 5.97 9.82 -32.45
N PRO A 908 6.04 10.04 -33.77
CA PRO A 908 7.06 9.47 -34.63
C PRO A 908 8.40 10.18 -34.45
N LEU A 909 9.34 9.55 -33.72
CA LEU A 909 10.71 10.03 -33.59
C LEU A 909 11.68 9.02 -34.20
N TYR A 910 12.59 9.46 -35.05
CA TYR A 910 13.62 8.61 -35.68
C TYR A 910 13.08 7.37 -36.42
N ASN A 911 11.88 7.47 -37.02
CA ASN A 911 11.12 6.38 -37.67
C ASN A 911 10.69 5.24 -36.72
N LEU A 912 10.57 5.55 -35.45
CA LEU A 912 9.93 4.71 -34.42
C LEU A 912 8.70 5.46 -33.88
N MET A 913 7.65 4.73 -33.59
CA MET A 913 6.52 5.25 -32.85
C MET A 913 6.90 5.19 -31.37
N GLU A 914 7.18 6.36 -30.80
CA GLU A 914 7.57 6.49 -29.39
C GLU A 914 6.33 6.83 -28.55
N ASP A 915 6.19 6.15 -27.42
CA ASP A 915 5.13 6.29 -26.43
C ASP A 915 5.72 6.56 -25.01
N ALA A 916 4.90 6.55 -23.97
CA ALA A 916 5.37 6.80 -22.62
C ALA A 916 6.45 5.81 -22.18
N ALA A 917 6.32 4.52 -22.52
CA ALA A 917 7.28 3.49 -22.12
C ALA A 917 8.70 3.78 -22.62
N THR A 918 8.84 4.34 -23.83
CA THR A 918 10.13 4.69 -24.42
C THR A 918 10.76 5.94 -23.84
N ALA A 919 9.95 6.90 -23.39
CA ALA A 919 10.42 8.05 -22.63
C ALA A 919 10.84 7.66 -21.22
N GLU A 920 10.11 6.77 -20.56
CA GLU A 920 10.42 6.24 -19.23
C GLU A 920 11.77 5.52 -19.19
N ILE A 921 12.01 4.58 -20.12
CA ILE A 921 13.32 3.91 -20.18
C ILE A 921 14.45 4.89 -20.47
N SER A 922 14.20 5.91 -21.31
CA SER A 922 15.23 6.88 -21.70
C SER A 922 15.62 7.76 -20.50
N ARG A 923 14.65 8.35 -19.78
CA ARG A 923 14.93 9.19 -18.61
C ARG A 923 15.53 8.40 -17.45
N SER A 924 15.04 7.17 -17.21
CA SER A 924 15.53 6.32 -16.11
C SER A 924 16.95 5.83 -16.32
N GLN A 925 17.37 5.57 -17.59
CA GLN A 925 18.76 5.30 -17.87
C GLN A 925 19.66 6.51 -17.61
N LEU A 926 19.24 7.72 -17.97
CA LEU A 926 19.98 8.94 -17.68
C LEU A 926 20.14 9.14 -16.18
N TRP A 927 19.06 8.96 -15.42
CA TRP A 927 19.07 9.02 -13.96
C TRP A 927 20.00 7.97 -13.34
N GLN A 928 19.90 6.70 -13.77
CA GLN A 928 20.73 5.59 -13.26
C GLN A 928 22.22 5.84 -13.56
N TRP A 929 22.53 6.30 -14.76
CA TRP A 929 23.92 6.56 -15.14
C TRP A 929 24.52 7.72 -14.36
N LEU A 930 23.75 8.77 -14.12
CA LEU A 930 24.17 9.89 -13.27
C LEU A 930 24.34 9.45 -11.81
N ARG A 931 23.36 8.78 -11.26
CA ARG A 931 23.32 8.37 -9.84
C ARG A 931 24.51 7.46 -9.46
N HIS A 932 24.99 6.66 -10.41
CA HIS A 932 26.07 5.69 -10.18
C HIS A 932 27.41 6.07 -10.82
N ASP A 933 27.61 7.33 -11.18
CA ASP A 933 28.85 7.86 -11.79
C ASP A 933 29.32 6.97 -12.97
N ALA A 934 28.35 6.63 -13.85
CA ALA A 934 28.64 5.76 -14.99
C ALA A 934 29.58 6.45 -15.99
N LYS A 935 30.44 5.64 -16.60
CA LYS A 935 31.37 6.15 -17.62
C LYS A 935 30.89 5.84 -19.02
N LEU A 936 31.04 6.82 -19.90
CA LEU A 936 30.93 6.63 -21.34
C LEU A 936 32.11 5.82 -21.87
N GLU A 937 31.99 5.21 -23.06
CA GLU A 937 33.04 4.43 -23.70
C GLU A 937 34.32 5.24 -23.96
N ASP A 938 34.27 6.57 -24.00
CA ASP A 938 35.39 7.49 -24.16
C ASP A 938 36.07 7.88 -22.83
N GLY A 939 35.59 7.34 -21.69
CA GLY A 939 36.11 7.52 -20.35
C GLY A 939 35.52 8.69 -19.54
N ARG A 940 34.73 9.55 -20.15
CA ARG A 940 34.04 10.65 -19.42
C ARG A 940 33.00 10.08 -18.44
N THR A 941 32.98 10.64 -17.24
CA THR A 941 31.91 10.34 -16.28
C THR A 941 30.66 11.14 -16.65
N ILE A 942 29.50 10.49 -16.50
CA ILE A 942 28.20 11.17 -16.66
C ILE A 942 27.88 11.83 -15.32
N ASP A 943 28.12 13.14 -15.27
CA ASP A 943 27.84 14.00 -14.12
C ASP A 943 26.70 15.00 -14.41
N ALA A 944 26.25 15.68 -13.38
CA ALA A 944 25.15 16.66 -13.49
C ALA A 944 25.47 17.80 -14.50
N GLN A 945 26.72 18.21 -14.60
CA GLN A 945 27.13 19.26 -15.52
C GLN A 945 27.03 18.80 -16.98
N LEU A 946 27.49 17.59 -17.28
CA LEU A 946 27.38 16.98 -18.62
C LEU A 946 25.92 16.79 -19.03
N VAL A 947 25.06 16.34 -18.08
CA VAL A 947 23.61 16.19 -18.31
C VAL A 947 23.00 17.55 -18.68
N LYS A 948 23.16 18.56 -17.83
CA LYS A 948 22.59 19.92 -18.05
C LYS A 948 23.06 20.52 -19.37
N GLN A 949 24.35 20.49 -19.65
CA GLN A 949 24.92 21.03 -20.88
C GLN A 949 24.36 20.33 -22.13
N THR A 950 24.15 18.99 -22.04
CA THR A 950 23.65 18.22 -23.17
C THR A 950 22.15 18.46 -23.37
N ILE A 951 21.35 18.55 -22.29
CA ILE A 951 19.92 18.91 -22.38
C ILE A 951 19.79 20.27 -23.03
N ALA A 952 20.52 21.30 -22.55
CA ALA A 952 20.46 22.63 -23.12
C ALA A 952 20.82 22.65 -24.61
N ALA A 953 21.94 22.00 -24.98
CA ALA A 953 22.40 21.93 -26.38
C ALA A 953 21.41 21.19 -27.31
N GLU A 954 20.77 20.09 -26.85
CA GLU A 954 19.79 19.38 -27.67
C GLU A 954 18.45 20.14 -27.76
N THR A 955 18.07 20.86 -26.69
CA THR A 955 16.89 21.74 -26.67
C THR A 955 17.07 22.88 -27.67
N GLU A 956 18.21 23.59 -27.64
CA GLU A 956 18.52 24.65 -28.61
C GLU A 956 18.49 24.15 -30.05
N ARG A 957 19.09 22.98 -30.30
CA ARG A 957 19.04 22.37 -31.64
C ARG A 957 17.61 22.06 -32.11
N ARG A 958 16.74 21.65 -31.18
CA ARG A 958 15.33 21.39 -31.50
C ARG A 958 14.54 22.67 -31.74
N LEU A 959 14.76 23.70 -30.91
CA LEU A 959 14.14 25.02 -31.08
C LEU A 959 14.50 25.65 -32.43
N ILE A 960 15.77 25.61 -32.84
CA ILE A 960 16.21 26.08 -34.16
C ILE A 960 15.49 25.32 -35.29
N ARG A 961 15.25 24.00 -35.11
CA ARG A 961 14.52 23.20 -36.13
C ARG A 961 13.01 23.44 -36.13
N ALA A 962 12.43 23.67 -34.95
CA ALA A 962 11.00 23.95 -34.81
C ALA A 962 10.65 25.32 -35.46
N GLY A 963 11.56 26.29 -35.43
CA GLY A 963 11.32 27.61 -35.98
C GLY A 963 10.09 28.26 -35.35
N SER A 964 9.09 28.57 -36.22
CA SER A 964 7.81 29.19 -35.79
C SER A 964 6.73 28.16 -35.41
N VAL A 965 7.04 26.85 -35.43
CA VAL A 965 6.07 25.80 -35.02
C VAL A 965 5.86 25.85 -33.53
N VAL A 966 4.61 25.83 -33.07
CA VAL A 966 4.24 25.78 -31.65
C VAL A 966 4.87 24.55 -31.02
N ASN A 967 5.57 24.74 -29.93
CA ASN A 967 6.26 23.66 -29.18
C ASN A 967 6.29 23.99 -27.67
N LYS A 968 6.56 22.97 -26.89
CA LYS A 968 6.72 22.98 -25.43
C LYS A 968 8.13 22.51 -25.01
N LEU A 969 9.13 22.77 -25.87
CA LEU A 969 10.51 22.32 -25.65
C LEU A 969 11.17 22.91 -24.38
N PRO A 970 10.95 24.18 -24.01
CA PRO A 970 11.47 24.70 -22.76
C PRO A 970 10.93 23.96 -21.53
N GLU A 971 9.61 23.75 -21.49
CA GLU A 971 8.93 23.04 -20.41
C GLU A 971 9.34 21.55 -20.37
N ALA A 972 9.51 20.94 -21.54
CA ALA A 972 10.01 19.56 -21.65
C ALA A 972 11.45 19.43 -21.13
N ALA A 973 12.29 20.44 -21.37
CA ALA A 973 13.67 20.46 -20.87
C ALA A 973 13.71 20.62 -19.34
N GLU A 974 12.88 21.49 -18.78
CA GLU A 974 12.73 21.69 -17.34
C GLU A 974 12.32 20.38 -16.64
N LEU A 975 11.28 19.70 -17.16
CA LEU A 975 10.83 18.40 -16.64
C LEU A 975 11.92 17.33 -16.76
N LEU A 976 12.61 17.23 -17.89
CA LEU A 976 13.68 16.26 -18.08
C LEU A 976 14.86 16.53 -17.14
N GLU A 977 15.25 17.79 -16.95
CA GLU A 977 16.30 18.16 -15.99
C GLU A 977 15.89 17.76 -14.57
N LYS A 978 14.64 18.05 -14.15
CA LYS A 978 14.07 17.61 -12.88
C LYS A 978 14.20 16.09 -12.74
N PHE A 979 13.64 15.30 -13.65
CA PHE A 979 13.61 13.84 -13.57
C PHE A 979 14.97 13.17 -13.53
N VAL A 980 16.00 13.77 -14.11
CA VAL A 980 17.35 13.18 -14.13
C VAL A 980 18.19 13.61 -12.95
N LEU A 981 17.97 14.80 -12.40
CA LEU A 981 18.79 15.37 -11.31
C LEU A 981 18.20 15.14 -9.92
N GLU A 982 16.95 14.73 -9.80
CA GLU A 982 16.34 14.40 -8.50
C GLU A 982 17.13 13.29 -7.78
N GLU A 983 17.26 13.41 -6.47
CA GLU A 983 17.94 12.42 -5.63
C GLU A 983 17.23 11.07 -5.65
N THR A 984 15.91 11.07 -5.63
CA THR A 984 15.06 9.89 -5.73
C THR A 984 14.39 9.87 -7.09
N MET A 985 14.43 8.75 -7.78
CA MET A 985 13.81 8.62 -9.10
C MET A 985 12.28 8.73 -8.99
N SER A 986 11.68 9.67 -9.72
CA SER A 986 10.21 9.81 -9.84
C SER A 986 9.56 8.50 -10.28
N ASP A 987 8.38 8.18 -9.75
CA ASP A 987 7.69 6.91 -10.01
C ASP A 987 7.34 6.74 -11.51
N PHE A 988 6.68 7.75 -12.09
CA PHE A 988 6.41 7.86 -13.53
C PHE A 988 6.49 9.32 -13.99
N LEU A 989 7.11 9.57 -15.14
CA LEU A 989 7.20 10.91 -15.71
C LEU A 989 5.81 11.53 -16.01
N THR A 990 4.84 10.67 -16.31
CA THR A 990 3.47 11.07 -16.63
C THR A 990 2.73 11.66 -15.43
N LEU A 991 3.10 11.36 -14.18
CA LEU A 991 2.47 11.93 -12.99
C LEU A 991 2.75 13.43 -12.89
N ASP A 992 4.02 13.83 -12.86
CA ASP A 992 4.43 15.24 -12.77
C ASP A 992 4.04 16.04 -14.05
N ALA A 993 4.17 15.40 -15.21
CA ALA A 993 3.77 16.02 -16.47
C ALA A 993 2.25 16.25 -16.54
N TYR A 994 1.45 15.39 -15.90
CA TYR A 994 -0.01 15.54 -15.83
C TYR A 994 -0.41 16.71 -14.92
N ASP A 995 0.33 16.95 -13.81
CA ASP A 995 0.12 18.14 -12.99
C ASP A 995 0.32 19.42 -13.79
N LYS A 996 1.36 19.46 -14.62
CA LYS A 996 1.64 20.60 -15.50
C LYS A 996 0.56 20.77 -16.56
N LEU A 997 0.11 19.68 -17.17
CA LEU A 997 -0.95 19.69 -18.17
C LEU A 997 -2.27 20.27 -17.62
N VAL A 998 -2.71 19.81 -16.47
CA VAL A 998 -3.93 20.26 -15.79
C VAL A 998 -3.81 21.73 -15.36
N SER A 999 -2.64 22.16 -14.86
CA SER A 999 -2.40 23.56 -14.46
C SER A 999 -2.47 24.53 -15.65
N GLU A 1000 -2.28 24.06 -16.89
CA GLU A 1000 -2.41 24.83 -18.11
C GLU A 1000 -3.85 24.81 -18.70
N GLY A 1001 -4.79 24.13 -18.04
CA GLY A 1001 -6.22 24.09 -18.41
C GLY A 1001 -6.59 23.03 -19.46
N HIS A 1002 -5.77 21.98 -19.58
CA HIS A 1002 -5.97 20.88 -20.55
C HIS A 1002 -6.66 19.65 -19.97
#